data_357b8814406eb3a4e412a624c8953f1a
#
_entry.id   357b8814406eb3a4e412a624c8953f1a
#
_cell.length_a   1.000
_cell.length_b   1.000
_cell.length_c   1.000
_cell.angle_alpha   90.00
_cell.angle_beta   90.00
_cell.angle_gamma   90.00
#
_symmetry.space_group_name_H-M   'P 1'
#
loop_
_entity.id
_entity.type
_entity.pdbx_description
1 polymer ?
#
loop_
_entity_poly.entity_id
_entity_poly.type
_entity_poly.pdbx_seq_one_letter_code
_entity_poly.pdbx_strand_id
1 'polypeptide(L)'
;MAESLPILNQPRRHERFDAARELETRLRTTLRGPNHDKVRFDATSRALYTTDSSNYRQIPIGVVVPDDADDVIAAVAACRSLGAPILARGGGTSLAGQTCNAAVVFDFSKHMRRLHSLDPDARVATVEPGIVLDRVREAAELHNLTFAPDPATHSRCTLGGMIGNNSCGTHALMGGKTVDNIRSLEVLLYDGTRLSVGATSDDEFRAILHRGGRVAQLYQGMRQLIDRHADEIRRRFPRIPRRVSGYNLDELLPENGFHVARALVGSEGTLATVLSATLDLVHSPPCRRLVVLGFPDAFVAADAVPAILEHHPIGLEGIDSTLLENMHRKHLAEAERKMLPAGNAFLLVEFGASTDAEVDAIAYAFRAAARSIPHALEANIFAGEDAARIWRVRESALGATVFVPGKPHLWEGWEDAAVPPARLGEYLRSLFALMREYGYHSPLYGHYGQGCVHMRMNFDFESEAGLRAYRSFIDRAADLVVSLGGSISGEHGDGQSRAALLPKMFGAELMQAFREFKRLWDPDNRMNPGKLISAEDEIYQPTENLRVGPGYHAAQPETHFSFDRDHGSFGEATLRCVGVGACRKTDSGSMCPSYMATREEQHSTRGRAHLLWEMLQGNLLDRDWSNEGVKHALDLCLSCKACKSECPVSVDMASWKAEFLAHYHQQHPHELRHYLFGFMDRWAHLAAAVPGLSQRLANLPLQIPPISATIKSILGIAPQRNLPRFAPRTFQQQWRAQNATQAANLPQALLWPDTWNNYYHPQSLTAASQILHTAGYAVQVPRQHVCCGRPLYDFGFLDTARNYLRRILTEFAPQIDSGLPFLFLEPSCASVLRNELLDFFPRDDRARRLADQTLLLSQFLTRHAPHYEPAQHPDTRIVLHGHCHHKAVFNMEDELAWLRRTGATVELLDAGCCGMAGPFGFEREHYSVSQTLGERVLLPAVRAAAPADILVTDGFSCREQIAQNTPRRAMHFAEVLCPPQPTSTP
;
A
#
# COMPACT_ATOMS: atom_id res chain seq x y z
N MET A 1 35.68 -24.08 17.72
CA MET A 1 36.37 -22.80 17.57
C MET A 1 35.32 -21.86 16.97
N ALA A 2 34.86 -20.89 17.74
CA ALA A 2 33.88 -19.90 17.24
C ALA A 2 34.70 -18.92 16.38
N GLU A 3 34.59 -19.02 15.07
CA GLU A 3 35.08 -17.98 14.17
C GLU A 3 34.35 -16.68 14.50
N SER A 4 35.10 -15.66 14.85
CA SER A 4 34.62 -14.31 15.03
C SER A 4 33.99 -13.86 13.71
N LEU A 5 32.69 -13.64 13.71
CA LEU A 5 31.98 -13.01 12.59
C LEU A 5 32.70 -11.68 12.28
N PRO A 6 33.03 -11.39 11.03
CA PRO A 6 33.57 -10.10 10.66
C PRO A 6 32.44 -9.04 10.83
N ILE A 7 32.51 -8.36 11.96
CA ILE A 7 31.69 -7.18 12.22
C ILE A 7 32.49 -6.03 11.64
N LEU A 8 32.15 -5.63 10.44
CA LEU A 8 32.28 -4.30 9.88
C LEU A 8 32.10 -4.38 8.37
N ASN A 9 31.14 -3.63 7.84
CA ASN A 9 30.89 -3.39 6.42
C ASN A 9 32.14 -2.88 5.69
N GLN A 10 33.12 -3.74 5.45
CA GLN A 10 34.04 -3.44 4.36
C GLN A 10 33.33 -3.72 3.05
N PRO A 11 33.19 -2.72 2.18
CA PRO A 11 32.49 -2.92 0.92
C PRO A 11 33.14 -4.06 0.15
N ARG A 12 32.35 -5.03 -0.29
CA ARG A 12 32.82 -6.15 -1.12
C ARG A 12 33.38 -5.63 -2.44
N ARG A 13 34.22 -6.42 -3.12
CA ARG A 13 34.87 -6.00 -4.36
C ARG A 13 33.89 -5.45 -5.41
N HIS A 14 32.69 -6.04 -5.52
CA HIS A 14 31.65 -5.57 -6.46
C HIS A 14 30.91 -4.32 -5.98
N GLU A 15 30.99 -3.94 -4.69
CA GLU A 15 30.39 -2.71 -4.15
C GLU A 15 31.25 -1.47 -4.40
N ARG A 16 32.52 -1.66 -4.77
CA ARG A 16 33.43 -0.56 -5.10
C ARG A 16 33.30 -0.22 -6.58
N PHE A 17 32.54 0.84 -6.86
CA PHE A 17 32.38 1.34 -8.21
C PHE A 17 32.75 2.82 -8.28
N ASP A 18 33.97 3.07 -8.75
CA ASP A 18 34.61 4.41 -8.74
C ASP A 18 34.14 5.28 -9.94
N ALA A 19 33.62 4.67 -11.00
CA ALA A 19 33.26 5.34 -12.27
C ALA A 19 31.81 5.84 -12.31
N ALA A 20 31.14 6.11 -11.17
CA ALA A 20 29.73 6.47 -11.13
C ALA A 20 29.41 7.74 -11.93
N ARG A 21 30.24 8.77 -11.86
CA ARG A 21 30.07 10.02 -12.65
C ARG A 21 30.22 9.82 -14.14
N GLU A 22 31.19 8.99 -14.55
CA GLU A 22 31.38 8.65 -15.97
C GLU A 22 30.18 7.85 -16.48
N LEU A 23 29.68 6.90 -15.69
CA LEU A 23 28.53 6.10 -16.02
C LEU A 23 27.28 6.98 -16.16
N GLU A 24 27.04 7.89 -15.22
CA GLU A 24 25.93 8.84 -15.30
C GLU A 24 25.97 9.65 -16.60
N THR A 25 27.14 10.21 -16.94
CA THR A 25 27.33 11.00 -18.17
C THR A 25 27.04 10.15 -19.40
N ARG A 26 27.54 8.90 -19.42
CA ARG A 26 27.35 7.96 -20.52
C ARG A 26 25.87 7.58 -20.68
N LEU A 27 25.19 7.25 -19.59
CA LEU A 27 23.75 6.94 -19.59
C LEU A 27 22.91 8.13 -20.08
N ARG A 28 23.19 9.34 -19.61
CA ARG A 28 22.48 10.56 -20.05
C ARG A 28 22.69 10.86 -21.53
N THR A 29 23.86 10.51 -22.06
CA THR A 29 24.17 10.67 -23.48
C THR A 29 23.51 9.61 -24.35
N THR A 30 23.39 8.38 -23.84
CA THR A 30 22.86 7.22 -24.56
C THR A 30 21.34 7.19 -24.56
N LEU A 31 20.72 7.45 -23.41
CA LEU A 31 19.26 7.46 -23.23
C LEU A 31 18.67 8.82 -23.61
N ARG A 32 18.59 9.07 -24.92
CA ARG A 32 18.08 10.34 -25.47
C ARG A 32 16.55 10.40 -25.39
N GLY A 33 16.02 11.57 -25.05
CA GLY A 33 14.59 11.87 -25.01
C GLY A 33 14.31 13.15 -24.25
N PRO A 34 13.09 13.70 -24.31
CA PRO A 34 12.73 14.93 -23.61
C PRO A 34 12.71 14.78 -22.09
N ASN A 35 12.75 13.55 -21.59
CA ASN A 35 12.69 13.27 -20.16
C ASN A 35 14.10 13.11 -19.59
N HIS A 36 14.64 14.19 -19.02
CA HIS A 36 15.87 14.16 -18.22
C HIS A 36 15.79 13.24 -17.00
N ASP A 37 14.60 12.77 -16.66
CA ASP A 37 14.29 11.98 -15.45
C ASP A 37 14.62 10.49 -15.55
N LYS A 38 15.08 9.99 -16.71
CA LYS A 38 15.39 8.54 -16.88
C LYS A 38 16.63 8.09 -16.09
N VAL A 39 17.60 8.99 -15.88
CA VAL A 39 18.91 8.70 -15.26
C VAL A 39 19.07 9.51 -13.99
N ARG A 40 19.07 8.85 -12.86
CA ARG A 40 19.00 9.46 -11.53
C ARG A 40 20.15 8.98 -10.64
N PHE A 41 21.13 9.84 -10.42
CA PHE A 41 22.32 9.51 -9.60
C PHE A 41 22.46 10.42 -8.38
N ASP A 42 21.54 11.36 -8.20
CA ASP A 42 21.49 12.22 -7.02
C ASP A 42 21.18 11.42 -5.74
N ALA A 43 21.55 11.96 -4.58
CA ALA A 43 21.41 11.30 -3.29
C ALA A 43 19.92 10.99 -2.97
N THR A 44 19.00 11.89 -3.28
CA THR A 44 17.56 11.70 -3.01
C THR A 44 16.98 10.54 -3.81
N SER A 45 17.28 10.48 -5.11
CA SER A 45 16.83 9.38 -5.95
C SER A 45 17.42 8.04 -5.49
N ARG A 46 18.69 8.00 -5.14
CA ARG A 46 19.33 6.78 -4.62
C ARG A 46 18.74 6.35 -3.28
N ALA A 47 18.40 7.29 -2.40
CA ALA A 47 17.77 7.03 -1.10
C ALA A 47 16.41 6.31 -1.22
N LEU A 48 15.63 6.58 -2.28
CA LEU A 48 14.35 5.92 -2.53
C LEU A 48 14.48 4.41 -2.82
N TYR A 49 15.65 3.97 -3.27
CA TYR A 49 15.88 2.59 -3.72
C TYR A 49 16.86 1.81 -2.85
N THR A 50 17.23 2.34 -1.68
CA THR A 50 18.14 1.68 -0.71
C THR A 50 17.55 0.42 -0.10
N THR A 51 16.21 0.33 -0.03
CA THR A 51 15.48 -0.76 0.63
C THR A 51 14.37 -1.32 -0.27
N ASP A 52 13.91 -2.51 0.04
CA ASP A 52 12.66 -3.11 -0.43
C ASP A 52 11.73 -3.39 0.77
N SER A 53 10.94 -4.46 0.75
CA SER A 53 10.10 -4.82 1.90
C SER A 53 10.82 -5.73 2.92
N SER A 54 12.11 -5.98 2.73
CA SER A 54 12.93 -6.80 3.62
C SER A 54 13.62 -5.97 4.71
N ASN A 55 14.35 -6.67 5.57
CA ASN A 55 15.16 -6.06 6.62
C ASN A 55 16.48 -5.41 6.10
N TYR A 56 16.74 -5.46 4.80
CA TYR A 56 18.04 -5.08 4.23
C TYR A 56 18.04 -3.67 3.65
N ARG A 57 19.24 -3.05 3.66
CA ARG A 57 19.51 -1.74 3.09
C ARG A 57 20.87 -1.75 2.38
N GLN A 58 20.86 -1.40 1.09
CA GLN A 58 22.09 -1.21 0.31
C GLN A 58 21.93 0.01 -0.61
N ILE A 59 22.95 0.88 -0.66
CA ILE A 59 22.92 2.11 -1.44
C ILE A 59 23.20 1.80 -2.90
N PRO A 60 22.25 2.07 -3.83
CA PRO A 60 22.47 1.84 -5.26
C PRO A 60 23.52 2.81 -5.84
N ILE A 61 24.20 2.40 -6.92
CA ILE A 61 25.11 3.25 -7.70
C ILE A 61 24.30 4.41 -8.34
N GLY A 62 23.17 4.10 -8.92
CA GLY A 62 22.24 5.02 -9.55
C GLY A 62 20.96 4.29 -9.92
N VAL A 63 20.01 5.02 -10.49
CA VAL A 63 18.69 4.50 -10.93
C VAL A 63 18.46 4.87 -12.39
N VAL A 64 17.99 3.90 -13.17
CA VAL A 64 17.51 4.08 -14.55
C VAL A 64 16.03 3.72 -14.59
N VAL A 65 15.22 4.59 -15.19
CA VAL A 65 13.77 4.38 -15.40
C VAL A 65 13.52 4.29 -16.90
N PRO A 66 13.59 3.10 -17.50
CA PRO A 66 13.46 2.93 -18.95
C PRO A 66 12.01 3.14 -19.43
N ASP A 67 11.84 3.73 -20.61
CA ASP A 67 10.53 3.86 -21.26
C ASP A 67 10.12 2.59 -22.02
N ASP A 68 11.12 1.89 -22.57
CA ASP A 68 10.93 0.68 -23.39
C ASP A 68 12.16 -0.26 -23.38
N ALA A 69 12.09 -1.33 -24.15
CA ALA A 69 13.16 -2.32 -24.26
C ALA A 69 14.45 -1.76 -24.88
N ASP A 70 14.37 -0.78 -25.78
CA ASP A 70 15.55 -0.18 -26.42
C ASP A 70 16.34 0.65 -25.40
N ASP A 71 15.66 1.38 -24.53
CA ASP A 71 16.29 2.06 -23.38
C ASP A 71 17.03 1.04 -22.47
N VAL A 72 16.44 -0.11 -22.19
CA VAL A 72 17.06 -1.16 -21.36
C VAL A 72 18.34 -1.67 -22.03
N ILE A 73 18.27 -1.98 -23.33
CA ILE A 73 19.42 -2.48 -24.11
C ILE A 73 20.56 -1.45 -24.09
N ALA A 74 20.22 -0.19 -24.35
CA ALA A 74 21.18 0.90 -24.38
C ALA A 74 21.83 1.14 -23.00
N ALA A 75 21.02 1.10 -21.92
CA ALA A 75 21.51 1.28 -20.56
C ALA A 75 22.39 0.12 -20.08
N VAL A 76 22.01 -1.13 -20.40
CA VAL A 76 22.86 -2.30 -20.11
C VAL A 76 24.18 -2.22 -20.86
N ALA A 77 24.18 -1.78 -22.12
CA ALA A 77 25.43 -1.58 -22.90
C ALA A 77 26.35 -0.52 -22.25
N ALA A 78 25.77 0.59 -21.75
CA ALA A 78 26.52 1.61 -21.02
C ALA A 78 27.09 1.04 -19.69
N CYS A 79 26.30 0.33 -18.91
CA CYS A 79 26.78 -0.33 -17.68
C CYS A 79 27.91 -1.33 -17.96
N ARG A 80 27.75 -2.17 -18.96
CA ARG A 80 28.75 -3.16 -19.40
C ARG A 80 30.08 -2.53 -19.76
N SER A 81 30.04 -1.39 -20.48
CA SER A 81 31.25 -0.72 -20.94
C SER A 81 32.17 -0.24 -19.81
N LEU A 82 31.63 -0.11 -18.59
CA LEU A 82 32.36 0.27 -17.37
C LEU A 82 32.36 -0.84 -16.30
N GLY A 83 31.77 -2.00 -16.60
CA GLY A 83 31.67 -3.10 -15.66
C GLY A 83 30.75 -2.83 -14.47
N ALA A 84 29.77 -1.94 -14.59
CA ALA A 84 28.83 -1.63 -13.52
C ALA A 84 27.80 -2.76 -13.33
N PRO A 85 27.58 -3.26 -12.11
CA PRO A 85 26.55 -4.25 -11.85
C PRO A 85 25.16 -3.64 -12.02
N ILE A 86 24.20 -4.47 -12.40
CA ILE A 86 22.80 -4.06 -12.63
C ILE A 86 21.82 -4.85 -11.76
N LEU A 87 20.69 -4.23 -11.44
CA LEU A 87 19.61 -4.81 -10.67
C LEU A 87 18.27 -4.47 -11.33
N ALA A 88 17.54 -5.44 -11.83
CA ALA A 88 16.15 -5.26 -12.29
C ALA A 88 15.20 -5.16 -11.09
N ARG A 89 14.34 -4.11 -11.07
CA ARG A 89 13.38 -3.87 -9.98
C ARG A 89 11.98 -3.59 -10.51
N GLY A 90 10.99 -4.24 -9.93
CA GLY A 90 9.57 -4.01 -10.17
C GLY A 90 8.92 -3.21 -9.05
N GLY A 91 7.93 -3.80 -8.36
CA GLY A 91 7.20 -3.16 -7.26
C GLY A 91 8.01 -2.87 -5.99
N GLY A 92 9.19 -3.49 -5.82
CA GLY A 92 10.01 -3.38 -4.59
C GLY A 92 9.29 -3.95 -3.37
N THR A 93 8.55 -5.03 -3.55
CA THR A 93 7.77 -5.72 -2.50
C THR A 93 8.42 -7.00 -2.01
N SER A 94 9.66 -7.28 -2.41
CA SER A 94 10.44 -8.45 -2.02
C SER A 94 10.76 -8.46 -0.52
N LEU A 95 10.68 -9.63 0.11
CA LEU A 95 10.87 -9.81 1.56
C LEU A 95 12.24 -10.42 1.94
N ALA A 96 13.01 -10.88 0.97
CA ALA A 96 14.32 -11.52 1.19
C ALA A 96 15.53 -10.68 0.71
N GLY A 97 15.30 -9.41 0.33
CA GLY A 97 16.38 -8.49 -0.07
C GLY A 97 16.88 -8.66 -1.51
N GLN A 98 16.07 -9.23 -2.39
CA GLN A 98 16.41 -9.42 -3.81
C GLN A 98 16.57 -8.10 -4.56
N THR A 99 15.82 -7.06 -4.18
CA THR A 99 15.67 -5.83 -4.95
C THR A 99 16.32 -4.60 -4.32
N CYS A 100 17.30 -4.82 -3.42
CA CYS A 100 18.24 -3.81 -2.95
C CYS A 100 19.69 -4.32 -3.11
N ASN A 101 20.56 -3.53 -3.77
CA ASN A 101 21.93 -3.87 -4.00
C ASN A 101 22.77 -2.63 -4.35
N ALA A 102 24.10 -2.72 -4.19
CA ALA A 102 25.08 -1.76 -4.67
C ALA A 102 25.28 -1.90 -6.20
N ALA A 103 24.23 -1.63 -6.96
CA ALA A 103 24.15 -1.79 -8.41
C ALA A 103 23.39 -0.61 -9.04
N VAL A 104 23.37 -0.53 -10.37
CA VAL A 104 22.47 0.36 -11.09
C VAL A 104 21.08 -0.30 -11.10
N VAL A 105 20.11 0.34 -10.46
CA VAL A 105 18.74 -0.14 -10.38
C VAL A 105 17.97 0.26 -11.63
N PHE A 106 17.34 -0.71 -12.31
CA PHE A 106 16.42 -0.50 -13.42
C PHE A 106 14.99 -0.63 -12.91
N ASP A 107 14.28 0.49 -12.79
CA ASP A 107 12.87 0.50 -12.35
C ASP A 107 11.92 0.38 -13.54
N PHE A 108 11.37 -0.82 -13.75
CA PHE A 108 10.43 -1.12 -14.82
C PHE A 108 9.01 -0.65 -14.51
N SER A 109 8.68 -0.35 -13.25
CA SER A 109 7.30 -0.18 -12.80
C SER A 109 6.60 1.08 -13.30
N LYS A 110 7.35 2.07 -13.81
CA LYS A 110 6.79 3.37 -14.22
C LYS A 110 6.26 3.35 -15.64
N HIS A 111 7.00 2.87 -16.63
CA HIS A 111 6.69 2.99 -18.05
C HIS A 111 6.43 1.65 -18.75
N MET A 112 7.23 0.62 -18.54
CA MET A 112 7.12 -0.69 -19.20
C MET A 112 5.99 -1.55 -18.65
N ARG A 113 4.72 -1.18 -18.93
CA ARG A 113 3.50 -1.73 -18.28
C ARG A 113 2.41 -2.13 -19.26
N ARG A 114 2.73 -2.33 -20.51
CA ARG A 114 1.74 -2.65 -21.53
C ARG A 114 1.32 -4.12 -21.46
N LEU A 115 0.02 -4.36 -21.63
CA LEU A 115 -0.54 -5.61 -22.10
C LEU A 115 -0.52 -5.55 -23.63
N HIS A 116 0.39 -6.27 -24.27
CA HIS A 116 0.55 -6.24 -25.73
C HIS A 116 -0.58 -6.97 -26.43
N SER A 117 -0.94 -8.13 -25.92
CA SER A 117 -2.02 -8.96 -26.47
C SER A 117 -2.62 -9.86 -25.39
N LEU A 118 -3.90 -10.17 -25.56
CA LEU A 118 -4.61 -11.21 -24.82
C LEU A 118 -5.42 -11.98 -25.85
N ASP A 119 -5.19 -13.29 -25.91
CA ASP A 119 -5.91 -14.24 -26.77
C ASP A 119 -6.68 -15.20 -25.89
N PRO A 120 -8.02 -15.05 -25.77
CA PRO A 120 -8.85 -15.90 -24.92
C PRO A 120 -8.94 -17.35 -25.42
N ASP A 121 -8.89 -17.57 -26.74
CA ASP A 121 -9.00 -18.90 -27.33
C ASP A 121 -7.74 -19.72 -27.09
N ALA A 122 -6.58 -19.09 -27.28
CA ALA A 122 -5.28 -19.69 -26.98
C ALA A 122 -4.94 -19.65 -25.48
N ARG A 123 -5.71 -18.90 -24.67
CA ARG A 123 -5.51 -18.65 -23.23
C ARG A 123 -4.12 -18.13 -22.94
N VAL A 124 -3.70 -17.08 -23.67
CA VAL A 124 -2.39 -16.46 -23.48
C VAL A 124 -2.49 -14.95 -23.38
N ALA A 125 -1.53 -14.37 -22.65
CA ALA A 125 -1.32 -12.92 -22.62
C ALA A 125 0.16 -12.61 -22.79
N THR A 126 0.49 -11.57 -23.59
CA THR A 126 1.87 -11.08 -23.74
C THR A 126 1.97 -9.71 -23.07
N VAL A 127 2.96 -9.55 -22.18
CA VAL A 127 3.06 -8.41 -21.27
C VAL A 127 4.47 -7.85 -21.14
N GLU A 128 4.57 -6.58 -20.80
CA GLU A 128 5.81 -5.97 -20.33
C GLU A 128 6.07 -6.25 -18.83
N PRO A 129 7.34 -6.28 -18.38
CA PRO A 129 7.69 -6.71 -17.03
C PRO A 129 7.20 -5.80 -15.91
N GLY A 130 6.95 -4.53 -16.18
CA GLY A 130 6.48 -3.55 -15.20
C GLY A 130 4.95 -3.49 -15.03
N ILE A 131 4.17 -4.30 -15.76
CA ILE A 131 2.71 -4.33 -15.61
C ILE A 131 2.34 -4.89 -14.23
N VAL A 132 1.37 -4.25 -13.57
CA VAL A 132 0.82 -4.74 -12.30
C VAL A 132 -0.08 -5.94 -12.57
N LEU A 133 0.00 -6.96 -11.72
CA LEU A 133 -0.74 -8.21 -11.88
C LEU A 133 -2.24 -7.99 -12.08
N ASP A 134 -2.89 -7.16 -11.25
CA ASP A 134 -4.33 -6.94 -11.34
C ASP A 134 -4.78 -6.43 -12.71
N ARG A 135 -3.94 -5.67 -13.44
CA ARG A 135 -4.27 -5.21 -14.79
C ARG A 135 -4.38 -6.34 -15.80
N VAL A 136 -3.58 -7.37 -15.64
CA VAL A 136 -3.67 -8.57 -16.47
C VAL A 136 -4.89 -9.39 -16.08
N ARG A 137 -5.13 -9.55 -14.77
CA ARG A 137 -6.30 -10.27 -14.26
C ARG A 137 -7.61 -9.61 -14.66
N GLU A 138 -7.74 -8.30 -14.46
CA GLU A 138 -8.93 -7.53 -14.86
C GLU A 138 -9.27 -7.71 -16.35
N ALA A 139 -8.26 -7.70 -17.22
CA ALA A 139 -8.47 -7.94 -18.66
C ALA A 139 -8.86 -9.39 -18.96
N ALA A 140 -8.27 -10.36 -18.26
CA ALA A 140 -8.53 -11.78 -18.47
C ALA A 140 -9.90 -12.22 -17.92
N GLU A 141 -10.31 -11.67 -16.77
CA GLU A 141 -11.60 -11.98 -16.11
C GLU A 141 -12.82 -11.62 -16.99
N LEU A 142 -12.69 -10.67 -17.93
CA LEU A 142 -13.73 -10.41 -18.92
C LEU A 142 -14.04 -11.63 -19.81
N HIS A 143 -13.15 -12.61 -19.82
CA HIS A 143 -13.25 -13.85 -20.58
C HIS A 143 -13.34 -15.10 -19.68
N ASN A 144 -13.61 -14.94 -18.38
CA ASN A 144 -13.55 -16.01 -17.36
C ASN A 144 -12.17 -16.69 -17.32
N LEU A 145 -11.12 -15.94 -17.55
CA LEU A 145 -9.72 -16.37 -17.46
C LEU A 145 -9.00 -15.54 -16.40
N THR A 146 -7.91 -16.09 -15.84
CA THR A 146 -7.05 -15.36 -14.92
C THR A 146 -5.61 -15.84 -15.03
N PHE A 147 -4.67 -14.97 -14.61
CA PHE A 147 -3.33 -15.42 -14.25
C PHE A 147 -3.38 -15.86 -12.79
N ALA A 148 -3.26 -17.17 -12.57
CA ALA A 148 -3.62 -17.80 -11.31
C ALA A 148 -2.77 -17.42 -10.09
N PRO A 149 -1.44 -17.24 -10.18
CA PRO A 149 -0.65 -16.77 -9.05
C PRO A 149 -1.10 -15.38 -8.59
N ASP A 150 -1.58 -15.27 -7.33
CA ASP A 150 -2.16 -14.04 -6.78
C ASP A 150 -1.60 -13.71 -5.37
N PRO A 151 -0.33 -13.32 -5.28
CA PRO A 151 0.27 -12.94 -4.01
C PRO A 151 -0.49 -11.78 -3.35
N ALA A 152 -0.41 -11.64 -2.03
CA ALA A 152 -1.05 -10.55 -1.27
C ALA A 152 -0.66 -9.13 -1.76
N THR A 153 0.33 -9.04 -2.63
CA THR A 153 0.76 -7.80 -3.29
C THR A 153 0.19 -7.60 -4.69
N HIS A 154 -0.79 -8.41 -5.15
CA HIS A 154 -1.34 -8.44 -6.50
C HIS A 154 -1.68 -7.06 -7.09
N SER A 155 -2.20 -6.15 -6.26
CA SER A 155 -2.59 -4.78 -6.68
C SER A 155 -1.39 -3.84 -6.94
N ARG A 156 -0.13 -4.29 -6.75
CA ARG A 156 1.06 -3.44 -6.82
C ARG A 156 2.37 -4.16 -7.18
N CYS A 157 2.44 -5.49 -7.11
CA CYS A 157 3.55 -6.26 -7.67
C CYS A 157 3.51 -6.22 -9.20
N THR A 158 4.67 -6.42 -9.82
CA THR A 158 4.80 -6.43 -11.28
C THR A 158 5.09 -7.83 -11.79
N LEU A 159 4.66 -8.14 -13.02
CA LEU A 159 4.88 -9.47 -13.61
C LEU A 159 6.37 -9.84 -13.68
N GLY A 160 7.26 -8.88 -14.02
CA GLY A 160 8.70 -9.12 -14.01
C GLY A 160 9.25 -9.45 -12.61
N GLY A 161 8.68 -8.81 -11.55
CA GLY A 161 9.03 -9.16 -10.17
C GLY A 161 8.51 -10.55 -9.78
N MET A 162 7.30 -10.91 -10.20
CA MET A 162 6.74 -12.25 -9.97
C MET A 162 7.56 -13.34 -10.68
N ILE A 163 8.00 -13.08 -11.91
CA ILE A 163 8.89 -13.97 -12.66
C ILE A 163 10.22 -14.11 -11.92
N GLY A 164 10.79 -12.98 -11.46
CA GLY A 164 12.05 -13.00 -10.70
C GLY A 164 11.99 -13.81 -9.42
N ASN A 165 10.89 -13.74 -8.67
CA ASN A 165 10.74 -14.43 -7.38
C ASN A 165 10.05 -15.81 -7.49
N ASN A 166 9.49 -16.18 -8.64
CA ASN A 166 8.58 -17.33 -8.79
C ASN A 166 7.39 -17.23 -7.83
N SER A 167 6.75 -16.07 -7.78
CA SER A 167 5.67 -15.78 -6.84
C SER A 167 4.51 -16.77 -6.98
N CYS A 168 3.83 -17.00 -5.85
CA CYS A 168 2.63 -17.82 -5.76
C CYS A 168 1.43 -16.96 -5.33
N GLY A 169 0.57 -17.49 -4.48
CA GLY A 169 -0.58 -16.76 -3.90
C GLY A 169 -1.60 -17.71 -3.33
N THR A 170 -2.74 -17.18 -2.99
CA THR A 170 -3.84 -17.87 -2.33
C THR A 170 -4.46 -18.96 -3.21
N HIS A 171 -4.57 -18.69 -4.52
CA HIS A 171 -5.19 -19.61 -5.49
C HIS A 171 -4.19 -20.49 -6.24
N ALA A 172 -2.98 -20.66 -5.71
CA ALA A 172 -2.00 -21.56 -6.30
C ALA A 172 -2.41 -23.05 -6.28
N LEU A 173 -3.41 -23.45 -5.49
CA LEU A 173 -4.07 -24.76 -5.61
C LEU A 173 -4.77 -24.93 -6.96
N MET A 174 -5.34 -23.85 -7.51
CA MET A 174 -6.05 -23.84 -8.78
C MET A 174 -5.11 -23.81 -9.98
N GLY A 175 -4.02 -23.01 -9.90
CA GLY A 175 -3.21 -22.74 -11.08
C GLY A 175 -1.69 -22.73 -10.88
N GLY A 176 -1.19 -23.23 -9.75
CA GLY A 176 0.25 -23.38 -9.51
C GLY A 176 0.96 -22.05 -9.20
N LYS A 177 2.26 -22.05 -9.43
CA LYS A 177 3.19 -20.93 -9.24
C LYS A 177 3.38 -20.15 -10.54
N THR A 178 4.13 -19.06 -10.49
CA THR A 178 4.48 -18.29 -11.70
C THR A 178 5.20 -19.15 -12.73
N VAL A 179 6.13 -20.01 -12.33
CA VAL A 179 6.84 -20.91 -13.25
C VAL A 179 5.90 -21.82 -14.05
N ASP A 180 4.83 -22.28 -13.45
CA ASP A 180 3.86 -23.19 -14.08
C ASP A 180 3.04 -22.49 -15.18
N ASN A 181 2.98 -21.15 -15.16
CA ASN A 181 2.18 -20.30 -16.02
C ASN A 181 3.02 -19.41 -16.96
N ILE A 182 4.29 -19.74 -17.19
CA ILE A 182 5.14 -19.05 -18.17
C ILE A 182 5.32 -19.91 -19.41
N ARG A 183 4.91 -19.33 -20.58
CA ARG A 183 5.08 -19.96 -21.89
C ARG A 183 6.42 -19.61 -22.52
N SER A 184 6.76 -18.33 -22.55
CA SER A 184 8.03 -17.84 -23.10
C SER A 184 8.45 -16.52 -22.49
N LEU A 185 9.75 -16.21 -22.54
CA LEU A 185 10.33 -14.94 -22.14
C LEU A 185 11.19 -14.36 -23.27
N GLU A 186 11.15 -13.04 -23.43
CA GLU A 186 12.17 -12.31 -24.14
C GLU A 186 13.12 -11.72 -23.11
N VAL A 187 14.41 -12.03 -23.24
CA VAL A 187 15.41 -11.66 -22.23
C VAL A 187 16.65 -11.02 -22.85
N LEU A 188 17.30 -10.17 -22.05
CA LEU A 188 18.57 -9.51 -22.34
C LEU A 188 19.63 -9.98 -21.33
N LEU A 189 20.75 -10.48 -21.81
CA LEU A 189 21.93 -10.81 -21.01
C LEU A 189 22.79 -9.59 -20.77
N TYR A 190 23.66 -9.63 -19.78
CA TYR A 190 24.60 -8.55 -19.51
C TYR A 190 25.56 -8.29 -20.67
N ASP A 191 25.94 -9.33 -21.43
CA ASP A 191 26.81 -9.20 -22.60
C ASP A 191 26.12 -8.54 -23.81
N GLY A 192 24.84 -8.23 -23.71
CA GLY A 192 24.01 -7.61 -24.75
C GLY A 192 23.29 -8.60 -25.65
N THR A 193 23.43 -9.90 -25.41
CA THR A 193 22.69 -10.93 -26.16
C THR A 193 21.19 -10.85 -25.83
N ARG A 194 20.36 -10.62 -26.85
CA ARG A 194 18.88 -10.66 -26.75
C ARG A 194 18.38 -11.97 -27.35
N LEU A 195 17.52 -12.68 -26.62
CA LEU A 195 16.98 -13.94 -27.10
C LEU A 195 15.57 -14.21 -26.56
N SER A 196 14.76 -14.91 -27.33
CA SER A 196 13.49 -15.49 -26.90
C SER A 196 13.72 -16.92 -26.43
N VAL A 197 13.18 -17.27 -25.26
CA VAL A 197 13.34 -18.60 -24.65
C VAL A 197 11.98 -19.17 -24.28
N GLY A 198 11.84 -20.49 -24.38
CA GLY A 198 10.64 -21.26 -24.05
C GLY A 198 10.96 -22.74 -23.86
N ALA A 199 9.97 -23.62 -24.05
CA ALA A 199 10.21 -25.02 -24.26
C ALA A 199 11.01 -25.21 -25.55
N THR A 200 11.99 -26.09 -25.56
CA THR A 200 12.91 -26.27 -26.68
C THR A 200 12.93 -27.72 -27.15
N SER A 201 12.36 -28.02 -28.31
CA SER A 201 12.40 -29.33 -28.92
C SER A 201 13.82 -29.73 -29.37
N ASP A 202 14.07 -31.02 -29.59
CA ASP A 202 15.38 -31.48 -30.07
C ASP A 202 15.70 -30.94 -31.47
N ASP A 203 14.70 -30.66 -32.31
CA ASP A 203 14.91 -30.06 -33.63
C ASP A 203 15.33 -28.57 -33.48
N GLU A 204 14.64 -27.81 -32.64
CA GLU A 204 15.00 -26.41 -32.33
C GLU A 204 16.38 -26.33 -31.69
N PHE A 205 16.68 -27.25 -30.77
CA PHE A 205 17.99 -27.34 -30.15
C PHE A 205 19.09 -27.54 -31.19
N ARG A 206 18.93 -28.50 -32.13
CA ARG A 206 19.85 -28.71 -33.24
C ARG A 206 20.00 -27.49 -34.15
N ALA A 207 18.89 -26.84 -34.45
CA ALA A 207 18.90 -25.62 -35.25
C ALA A 207 19.65 -24.47 -34.56
N ILE A 208 19.51 -24.32 -33.23
CA ILE A 208 20.26 -23.34 -32.43
C ILE A 208 21.75 -23.66 -32.49
N LEU A 209 22.16 -24.89 -32.27
CA LEU A 209 23.58 -25.31 -32.35
C LEU A 209 24.15 -25.05 -33.73
N HIS A 210 23.43 -25.33 -34.79
CA HIS A 210 23.88 -25.12 -36.17
C HIS A 210 24.10 -23.62 -36.48
N ARG A 211 23.28 -22.71 -35.89
CA ARG A 211 23.48 -21.26 -36.04
C ARG A 211 24.76 -20.74 -35.38
N GLY A 212 25.25 -21.47 -34.37
CA GLY A 212 26.47 -21.08 -33.66
C GLY A 212 26.32 -19.82 -32.78
N GLY A 213 27.47 -19.27 -32.39
CA GLY A 213 27.51 -18.04 -31.59
C GLY A 213 27.19 -18.24 -30.10
N ARG A 214 26.95 -17.12 -29.41
CA ARG A 214 26.72 -17.07 -27.96
C ARG A 214 25.52 -17.93 -27.52
N VAL A 215 24.44 -17.87 -28.26
CA VAL A 215 23.21 -18.61 -27.95
C VAL A 215 23.45 -20.12 -28.04
N ALA A 216 24.14 -20.59 -29.08
CA ALA A 216 24.50 -22.00 -29.19
C ALA A 216 25.40 -22.49 -28.04
N GLN A 217 26.37 -21.68 -27.63
CA GLN A 217 27.23 -21.99 -26.47
C GLN A 217 26.42 -22.12 -25.18
N LEU A 218 25.45 -21.20 -24.97
CA LEU A 218 24.56 -21.21 -23.82
C LEU A 218 23.70 -22.48 -23.76
N TYR A 219 23.04 -22.84 -24.88
CA TYR A 219 22.20 -24.02 -24.98
C TYR A 219 23.02 -25.32 -24.84
N GLN A 220 24.18 -25.38 -25.47
CA GLN A 220 25.08 -26.51 -25.31
C GLN A 220 25.57 -26.67 -23.85
N GLY A 221 25.94 -25.56 -23.21
CA GLY A 221 26.37 -25.57 -21.81
C GLY A 221 25.25 -26.04 -20.86
N MET A 222 24.03 -25.59 -21.07
CA MET A 222 22.86 -26.04 -20.28
C MET A 222 22.60 -27.53 -20.46
N ARG A 223 22.66 -28.06 -21.70
CA ARG A 223 22.48 -29.51 -21.96
C ARG A 223 23.56 -30.31 -21.26
N GLN A 224 24.81 -29.93 -21.38
CA GLN A 224 25.94 -30.61 -20.71
C GLN A 224 25.82 -30.56 -19.18
N LEU A 225 25.33 -29.47 -18.62
CA LEU A 225 25.07 -29.35 -17.18
C LEU A 225 23.99 -30.32 -16.74
N ILE A 226 22.88 -30.41 -17.45
CA ILE A 226 21.78 -31.31 -17.13
C ILE A 226 22.23 -32.77 -17.34
N ASP A 227 22.91 -33.09 -18.41
CA ASP A 227 23.40 -34.47 -18.65
C ASP A 227 24.29 -34.98 -17.50
N ARG A 228 25.03 -34.08 -16.82
CA ARG A 228 25.88 -34.43 -15.67
C ARG A 228 25.12 -34.56 -14.37
N HIS A 229 24.07 -33.73 -14.15
CA HIS A 229 23.47 -33.56 -12.83
C HIS A 229 22.01 -34.03 -12.77
N ALA A 230 21.44 -34.59 -13.85
CA ALA A 230 20.01 -34.92 -13.91
C ALA A 230 19.53 -35.83 -12.77
N ASP A 231 20.30 -36.84 -12.40
CA ASP A 231 19.92 -37.80 -11.35
C ASP A 231 19.94 -37.12 -9.96
N GLU A 232 20.91 -36.23 -9.71
CA GLU A 232 20.97 -35.48 -8.45
C GLU A 232 19.83 -34.44 -8.37
N ILE A 233 19.48 -33.82 -9.49
CA ILE A 233 18.30 -32.92 -9.58
C ILE A 233 17.03 -33.69 -9.21
N ARG A 234 16.77 -34.84 -9.82
CA ARG A 234 15.59 -35.67 -9.52
C ARG A 234 15.56 -36.17 -8.08
N ARG A 235 16.71 -36.38 -7.47
CA ARG A 235 16.85 -36.87 -6.09
C ARG A 235 16.65 -35.79 -5.04
N ARG A 236 17.21 -34.59 -5.27
CA ARG A 236 17.32 -33.55 -4.25
C ARG A 236 16.20 -32.49 -4.28
N PHE A 237 15.65 -32.23 -5.47
CA PHE A 237 14.59 -31.22 -5.55
C PHE A 237 13.35 -31.67 -4.79
N PRO A 238 12.85 -30.92 -3.80
CA PRO A 238 11.65 -31.27 -3.07
C PRO A 238 10.43 -31.41 -3.98
N ARG A 239 9.72 -32.51 -3.87
CA ARG A 239 8.47 -32.77 -4.61
C ARG A 239 7.27 -32.25 -3.83
N ILE A 240 7.18 -30.96 -3.66
CA ILE A 240 6.11 -30.26 -2.93
C ILE A 240 5.49 -29.17 -3.80
N PRO A 241 4.24 -28.77 -3.54
CA PRO A 241 3.56 -27.74 -4.34
C PRO A 241 4.28 -26.39 -4.33
N ARG A 242 4.86 -26.00 -3.18
CA ARG A 242 5.53 -24.71 -3.00
C ARG A 242 7.04 -24.88 -2.78
N ARG A 243 7.79 -24.84 -3.85
CA ARG A 243 9.25 -24.73 -3.85
C ARG A 243 9.65 -23.60 -4.79
N VAL A 244 10.33 -22.57 -4.27
CA VAL A 244 10.90 -21.50 -5.08
C VAL A 244 12.41 -21.30 -4.83
N SER A 245 12.98 -21.99 -3.84
CA SER A 245 14.42 -21.92 -3.53
C SER A 245 15.29 -22.46 -4.65
N GLY A 246 16.40 -21.78 -4.91
CA GLY A 246 17.40 -22.13 -5.92
C GLY A 246 16.95 -21.86 -7.36
N TYR A 247 17.79 -22.21 -8.33
CA TYR A 247 17.38 -22.16 -9.75
C TYR A 247 16.54 -23.37 -10.13
N ASN A 248 15.59 -23.19 -11.03
CA ASN A 248 14.70 -24.25 -11.53
C ASN A 248 15.40 -25.12 -12.57
N LEU A 249 16.51 -25.80 -12.22
CA LEU A 249 17.22 -26.69 -13.14
C LEU A 249 16.40 -27.92 -13.52
N ASP A 250 15.41 -28.29 -12.71
CA ASP A 250 14.46 -29.35 -12.99
C ASP A 250 13.63 -29.06 -14.24
N GLU A 251 13.35 -27.82 -14.60
CA GLU A 251 12.63 -27.43 -15.82
C GLU A 251 13.46 -27.69 -17.10
N LEU A 252 14.76 -27.90 -16.98
CA LEU A 252 15.64 -28.30 -18.09
C LEU A 252 15.76 -29.79 -18.27
N LEU A 253 15.15 -30.60 -17.41
CA LEU A 253 15.13 -32.05 -17.57
C LEU A 253 14.36 -32.43 -18.87
N PRO A 254 14.75 -33.52 -19.58
CA PRO A 254 14.04 -33.93 -20.80
C PRO A 254 12.55 -34.16 -20.59
N GLU A 255 12.16 -34.74 -19.46
CA GLU A 255 10.76 -35.00 -19.12
C GLU A 255 9.92 -33.72 -18.92
N ASN A 256 10.57 -32.58 -18.68
CA ASN A 256 9.94 -31.24 -18.53
C ASN A 256 10.10 -30.39 -19.81
N GLY A 257 10.54 -30.99 -20.93
CA GLY A 257 10.59 -30.34 -22.24
C GLY A 257 11.74 -29.36 -22.44
N PHE A 258 12.82 -29.46 -21.66
CA PHE A 258 13.96 -28.52 -21.71
C PHE A 258 13.50 -27.05 -21.78
N HIS A 259 12.73 -26.66 -20.76
CA HIS A 259 11.98 -25.41 -20.76
C HIS A 259 12.81 -24.23 -20.20
N VAL A 260 13.56 -23.57 -21.09
CA VAL A 260 14.53 -22.53 -20.70
C VAL A 260 13.87 -21.32 -20.02
N ALA A 261 12.68 -20.88 -20.48
CA ALA A 261 11.97 -19.78 -19.82
C ALA A 261 11.62 -20.11 -18.36
N ARG A 262 11.14 -21.32 -18.09
CA ARG A 262 10.81 -21.77 -16.73
C ARG A 262 12.05 -21.91 -15.85
N ALA A 263 13.18 -22.32 -16.44
CA ALA A 263 14.45 -22.38 -15.70
C ALA A 263 14.95 -21.00 -15.25
N LEU A 264 14.56 -19.92 -15.94
CA LEU A 264 14.88 -18.54 -15.57
C LEU A 264 13.91 -17.94 -14.53
N VAL A 265 12.71 -18.50 -14.35
CA VAL A 265 11.77 -18.07 -13.32
C VAL A 265 12.36 -18.37 -11.94
N GLY A 266 12.28 -17.43 -11.01
CA GLY A 266 12.87 -17.55 -9.67
C GLY A 266 14.38 -17.20 -9.63
N SER A 267 14.93 -16.68 -10.72
CA SER A 267 16.36 -16.30 -10.75
C SER A 267 16.68 -14.96 -10.09
N GLU A 268 15.70 -14.22 -9.61
CA GLU A 268 15.85 -12.97 -8.84
C GLU A 268 16.72 -11.91 -9.57
N GLY A 269 16.65 -11.89 -10.91
CA GLY A 269 17.44 -10.99 -11.74
C GLY A 269 18.95 -11.27 -11.76
N THR A 270 19.39 -12.46 -11.32
CA THR A 270 20.81 -12.86 -11.30
C THR A 270 21.30 -13.44 -12.62
N LEU A 271 20.43 -13.78 -13.56
CA LEU A 271 20.77 -14.47 -14.81
C LEU A 271 20.52 -13.60 -16.07
N ALA A 272 19.37 -12.93 -16.12
CA ALA A 272 18.94 -12.15 -17.28
C ALA A 272 17.97 -11.05 -16.86
N THR A 273 17.81 -10.06 -17.71
CA THR A 273 16.77 -9.02 -17.60
C THR A 273 15.60 -9.38 -18.50
N VAL A 274 14.39 -9.51 -17.95
CA VAL A 274 13.16 -9.79 -18.70
C VAL A 274 12.70 -8.52 -19.41
N LEU A 275 12.50 -8.60 -20.73
CA LEU A 275 11.98 -7.52 -21.56
C LEU A 275 10.49 -7.69 -21.87
N SER A 276 10.03 -8.94 -22.02
CA SER A 276 8.64 -9.30 -22.28
C SER A 276 8.37 -10.73 -21.83
N ALA A 277 7.13 -11.03 -21.47
CA ALA A 277 6.71 -12.39 -21.08
C ALA A 277 5.40 -12.76 -21.77
N THR A 278 5.30 -14.03 -22.23
CA THR A 278 4.04 -14.64 -22.63
C THR A 278 3.59 -15.58 -21.53
N LEU A 279 2.39 -15.34 -21.03
CA LEU A 279 1.76 -15.99 -19.89
C LEU A 279 0.71 -16.98 -20.37
N ASP A 280 0.59 -18.12 -19.69
CA ASP A 280 -0.55 -19.01 -19.79
C ASP A 280 -1.63 -18.55 -18.80
N LEU A 281 -2.89 -18.50 -19.26
CA LEU A 281 -4.06 -18.16 -18.47
C LEU A 281 -4.87 -19.39 -18.14
N VAL A 282 -5.43 -19.45 -16.94
CA VAL A 282 -6.30 -20.55 -16.50
C VAL A 282 -7.75 -20.09 -16.41
N HIS A 283 -8.68 -21.04 -16.43
CA HIS A 283 -10.09 -20.75 -16.21
C HIS A 283 -10.32 -20.18 -14.80
N SER A 284 -11.04 -19.05 -14.71
CA SER A 284 -11.48 -18.43 -13.45
C SER A 284 -12.94 -18.82 -13.19
N PRO A 285 -13.25 -19.59 -12.15
CA PRO A 285 -14.63 -19.94 -11.84
C PRO A 285 -15.45 -18.69 -11.51
N PRO A 286 -16.56 -18.39 -12.22
CA PRO A 286 -17.35 -17.19 -11.97
C PRO A 286 -18.13 -17.23 -10.66
N CYS A 287 -18.47 -18.42 -10.16
CA CYS A 287 -19.20 -18.59 -8.91
C CYS A 287 -18.30 -19.23 -7.85
N ARG A 288 -18.20 -18.60 -6.67
CA ARG A 288 -17.35 -19.04 -5.57
C ARG A 288 -18.10 -19.09 -4.25
N ARG A 289 -17.70 -20.04 -3.37
CA ARG A 289 -18.16 -20.12 -1.98
C ARG A 289 -16.97 -20.34 -1.06
N LEU A 290 -16.98 -19.63 0.05
CA LEU A 290 -15.98 -19.75 1.10
C LEU A 290 -16.58 -20.53 2.27
N VAL A 291 -15.98 -21.66 2.63
CA VAL A 291 -16.31 -22.42 3.85
C VAL A 291 -15.23 -22.18 4.88
N VAL A 292 -15.61 -21.65 6.03
CA VAL A 292 -14.68 -21.40 7.14
C VAL A 292 -14.89 -22.46 8.22
N LEU A 293 -13.81 -23.18 8.56
CA LEU A 293 -13.79 -24.21 9.60
C LEU A 293 -13.04 -23.68 10.82
N GLY A 294 -13.63 -23.85 12.01
CA GLY A 294 -12.99 -23.55 13.28
C GLY A 294 -12.34 -24.77 13.92
N PHE A 295 -11.16 -24.57 14.53
CA PHE A 295 -10.37 -25.59 15.21
C PHE A 295 -9.91 -25.11 16.59
N PRO A 296 -9.56 -26.04 17.52
CA PRO A 296 -9.03 -25.70 18.85
C PRO A 296 -7.71 -24.92 18.80
N ASP A 297 -6.82 -25.26 17.85
CA ASP A 297 -5.53 -24.58 17.63
C ASP A 297 -5.02 -24.79 16.19
N ALA A 298 -3.97 -24.07 15.83
CA ALA A 298 -3.38 -24.06 14.50
C ALA A 298 -2.69 -25.37 14.12
N PHE A 299 -2.22 -26.15 15.10
CA PHE A 299 -1.53 -27.42 14.85
C PHE A 299 -2.52 -28.49 14.44
N VAL A 300 -3.65 -28.54 15.12
CA VAL A 300 -4.75 -29.47 14.81
C VAL A 300 -5.42 -29.08 13.48
N ALA A 301 -5.55 -27.78 13.22
CA ALA A 301 -6.01 -27.29 11.92
C ALA A 301 -5.07 -27.75 10.78
N ALA A 302 -3.76 -27.71 11.01
CA ALA A 302 -2.77 -28.16 10.03
C ALA A 302 -2.84 -29.68 9.79
N ASP A 303 -3.12 -30.49 10.80
CA ASP A 303 -3.30 -31.94 10.64
C ASP A 303 -4.55 -32.29 9.81
N ALA A 304 -5.56 -31.41 9.76
CA ALA A 304 -6.77 -31.62 8.98
C ALA A 304 -6.61 -31.35 7.47
N VAL A 305 -5.53 -30.66 7.06
CA VAL A 305 -5.31 -30.23 5.68
C VAL A 305 -5.40 -31.37 4.65
N PRO A 306 -4.78 -32.53 4.85
CA PRO A 306 -4.86 -33.62 3.86
C PRO A 306 -6.29 -34.07 3.57
N ALA A 307 -7.13 -34.19 4.60
CA ALA A 307 -8.53 -34.60 4.44
C ALA A 307 -9.36 -33.55 3.69
N ILE A 308 -9.05 -32.27 3.88
CA ILE A 308 -9.71 -31.17 3.18
C ILE A 308 -9.31 -31.15 1.69
N LEU A 309 -8.05 -31.41 1.39
CA LEU A 309 -7.54 -31.43 0.02
C LEU A 309 -8.19 -32.52 -0.86
N GLU A 310 -8.71 -33.61 -0.27
CA GLU A 310 -9.46 -34.63 -0.99
C GLU A 310 -10.76 -34.09 -1.63
N HIS A 311 -11.24 -32.93 -1.20
CA HIS A 311 -12.42 -32.25 -1.74
C HIS A 311 -12.08 -31.23 -2.85
N HIS A 312 -10.82 -31.14 -3.29
CA HIS A 312 -10.35 -30.30 -4.39
C HIS A 312 -10.72 -28.79 -4.29
N PRO A 313 -10.44 -28.12 -3.17
CA PRO A 313 -10.67 -26.68 -3.07
C PRO A 313 -9.75 -25.91 -4.03
N ILE A 314 -10.19 -24.72 -4.46
CA ILE A 314 -9.37 -23.80 -5.27
C ILE A 314 -8.45 -22.91 -4.42
N GLY A 315 -8.74 -22.77 -3.12
CA GLY A 315 -7.93 -22.08 -2.12
C GLY A 315 -8.12 -22.71 -0.73
N LEU A 316 -7.04 -22.76 0.07
CA LEU A 316 -7.07 -23.26 1.44
C LEU A 316 -6.04 -22.51 2.30
N GLU A 317 -6.53 -21.57 3.09
CA GLU A 317 -5.75 -20.66 3.91
C GLU A 317 -5.96 -20.89 5.41
N GLY A 318 -4.93 -20.59 6.21
CA GLY A 318 -5.00 -20.69 7.66
C GLY A 318 -4.74 -19.38 8.37
N ILE A 319 -5.45 -19.14 9.48
CA ILE A 319 -5.21 -18.03 10.43
C ILE A 319 -5.39 -18.51 11.87
N ASP A 320 -4.65 -17.91 12.82
CA ASP A 320 -4.72 -18.25 14.24
C ASP A 320 -5.36 -17.15 15.10
N SER A 321 -5.69 -17.50 16.35
CA SER A 321 -6.27 -16.57 17.32
C SER A 321 -5.30 -15.45 17.73
N THR A 322 -3.99 -15.68 17.67
CA THR A 322 -2.97 -14.66 17.98
C THR A 322 -3.02 -13.52 16.97
N LEU A 323 -3.19 -13.86 15.68
CA LEU A 323 -3.41 -12.88 14.63
C LEU A 323 -4.69 -12.07 14.88
N LEU A 324 -5.80 -12.74 15.21
CA LEU A 324 -7.08 -12.09 15.48
C LEU A 324 -7.03 -11.20 16.73
N GLU A 325 -6.28 -11.58 17.77
CA GLU A 325 -6.04 -10.73 18.93
C GLU A 325 -5.26 -9.47 18.56
N ASN A 326 -4.21 -9.61 17.74
CA ASN A 326 -3.45 -8.47 17.23
C ASN A 326 -4.31 -7.53 16.40
N MET A 327 -5.19 -8.08 15.55
CA MET A 327 -6.16 -7.29 14.79
C MET A 327 -7.10 -6.51 15.72
N HIS A 328 -7.59 -7.14 16.78
CA HIS A 328 -8.42 -6.49 17.78
C HIS A 328 -7.72 -5.31 18.46
N ARG A 329 -6.47 -5.51 18.90
CA ARG A 329 -5.66 -4.43 19.51
C ARG A 329 -5.44 -3.25 18.57
N LYS A 330 -5.48 -3.48 17.26
CA LYS A 330 -5.33 -2.49 16.21
C LYS A 330 -6.67 -1.95 15.67
N HIS A 331 -7.81 -2.41 16.20
CA HIS A 331 -9.16 -2.09 15.72
C HIS A 331 -9.36 -2.41 14.22
N LEU A 332 -8.81 -3.55 13.77
CA LEU A 332 -8.94 -4.02 12.40
C LEU A 332 -10.02 -5.10 12.30
N ALA A 333 -10.87 -5.02 11.27
CA ALA A 333 -11.87 -6.02 10.89
C ALA A 333 -12.72 -6.54 12.07
N GLU A 334 -13.18 -5.65 12.96
CA GLU A 334 -13.91 -6.05 14.18
C GLU A 334 -15.28 -6.68 13.87
N ALA A 335 -15.96 -6.22 12.84
CA ALA A 335 -17.24 -6.77 12.41
C ALA A 335 -17.04 -8.15 11.77
N GLU A 336 -16.05 -8.28 10.92
CA GLU A 336 -15.71 -9.51 10.20
C GLU A 336 -15.27 -10.63 11.14
N ARG A 337 -14.51 -10.28 12.19
CA ARG A 337 -14.11 -11.25 13.22
C ARG A 337 -15.29 -11.94 13.93
N LYS A 338 -16.41 -11.23 14.07
CA LYS A 338 -17.64 -11.78 14.68
C LYS A 338 -18.38 -12.76 13.76
N MET A 339 -18.04 -12.79 12.47
CA MET A 339 -18.61 -13.72 11.50
C MET A 339 -17.91 -15.09 11.51
N LEU A 340 -16.71 -15.17 12.08
CA LEU A 340 -15.95 -16.43 12.15
C LEU A 340 -16.68 -17.45 13.05
N PRO A 341 -16.61 -18.76 12.71
CA PRO A 341 -17.16 -19.82 13.53
C PRO A 341 -16.44 -19.93 14.90
N ALA A 342 -16.92 -20.78 15.79
CA ALA A 342 -16.24 -21.09 17.06
C ALA A 342 -14.86 -21.72 16.80
N GLY A 343 -13.82 -21.23 17.47
CA GLY A 343 -12.45 -21.79 17.36
C GLY A 343 -11.35 -20.80 17.74
N ASN A 344 -10.12 -21.31 17.83
CA ASN A 344 -8.90 -20.53 18.03
C ASN A 344 -7.96 -20.56 16.82
N ALA A 345 -8.28 -21.38 15.82
CA ALA A 345 -7.64 -21.38 14.51
C ALA A 345 -8.71 -21.64 13.45
N PHE A 346 -8.51 -21.13 12.26
CA PHE A 346 -9.51 -21.16 11.20
C PHE A 346 -8.87 -21.56 9.88
N LEU A 347 -9.55 -22.46 9.15
CA LEU A 347 -9.21 -22.77 7.77
C LEU A 347 -10.29 -22.18 6.86
N LEU A 348 -9.84 -21.38 5.91
CA LEU A 348 -10.63 -20.74 4.87
C LEU A 348 -10.52 -21.61 3.61
N VAL A 349 -11.60 -22.30 3.24
CA VAL A 349 -11.65 -23.28 2.17
C VAL A 349 -12.55 -22.73 1.07
N GLU A 350 -11.98 -22.39 -0.08
CA GLU A 350 -12.73 -21.83 -1.20
C GLU A 350 -12.98 -22.86 -2.27
N PHE A 351 -14.23 -22.88 -2.77
CA PHE A 351 -14.66 -23.69 -3.90
C PHE A 351 -15.16 -22.79 -5.04
N GLY A 352 -14.99 -23.27 -6.27
CA GLY A 352 -15.43 -22.55 -7.47
C GLY A 352 -16.13 -23.48 -8.44
N ALA A 353 -17.15 -22.95 -9.14
CA ALA A 353 -17.87 -23.66 -10.20
C ALA A 353 -18.40 -22.69 -11.25
N SER A 354 -19.01 -23.23 -12.31
CA SER A 354 -19.58 -22.44 -13.41
C SER A 354 -20.93 -21.79 -13.06
N THR A 355 -21.65 -22.35 -12.10
CA THR A 355 -22.96 -21.84 -11.64
C THR A 355 -23.06 -21.79 -10.12
N ASP A 356 -23.93 -20.93 -9.62
CA ASP A 356 -24.21 -20.82 -8.17
C ASP A 356 -24.75 -22.14 -7.58
N ALA A 357 -25.64 -22.82 -8.31
CA ALA A 357 -26.20 -24.09 -7.87
C ALA A 357 -25.15 -25.21 -7.71
N GLU A 358 -24.19 -25.27 -8.62
CA GLU A 358 -23.07 -26.23 -8.56
C GLU A 358 -22.15 -25.95 -7.37
N VAL A 359 -21.73 -24.68 -7.20
CA VAL A 359 -20.82 -24.34 -6.11
C VAL A 359 -21.50 -24.44 -4.74
N ASP A 360 -22.80 -24.15 -4.64
CA ASP A 360 -23.59 -24.38 -3.43
C ASP A 360 -23.64 -25.86 -3.06
N ALA A 361 -23.92 -26.73 -4.05
CA ALA A 361 -23.92 -28.18 -3.83
C ALA A 361 -22.57 -28.69 -3.30
N ILE A 362 -21.45 -28.21 -3.88
CA ILE A 362 -20.09 -28.55 -3.43
C ILE A 362 -19.86 -28.08 -1.99
N ALA A 363 -20.17 -26.81 -1.70
CA ALA A 363 -19.96 -26.21 -0.39
C ALA A 363 -20.80 -26.87 0.71
N TYR A 364 -22.08 -27.19 0.43
CA TYR A 364 -22.93 -27.92 1.39
C TYR A 364 -22.48 -29.37 1.61
N ALA A 365 -22.06 -30.08 0.54
CA ALA A 365 -21.51 -31.43 0.65
C ALA A 365 -20.22 -31.41 1.49
N PHE A 366 -19.33 -30.47 1.23
CA PHE A 366 -18.10 -30.31 2.02
C PHE A 366 -18.41 -29.98 3.50
N ARG A 367 -19.34 -29.04 3.78
CA ARG A 367 -19.73 -28.74 5.16
C ARG A 367 -20.31 -29.96 5.89
N ALA A 368 -21.01 -30.83 5.20
CA ALA A 368 -21.49 -32.07 5.78
C ALA A 368 -20.35 -33.04 6.07
N ALA A 369 -19.39 -33.20 5.15
CA ALA A 369 -18.20 -34.02 5.32
C ALA A 369 -17.27 -33.49 6.41
N ALA A 370 -17.17 -32.18 6.57
CA ALA A 370 -16.35 -31.52 7.59
C ALA A 370 -16.67 -31.93 9.03
N ARG A 371 -17.90 -32.45 9.28
CA ARG A 371 -18.29 -33.01 10.60
C ARG A 371 -17.49 -34.26 10.97
N SER A 372 -16.94 -34.96 10.00
CA SER A 372 -16.09 -36.15 10.20
C SER A 372 -14.59 -35.80 10.28
N ILE A 373 -14.21 -34.56 10.00
CA ILE A 373 -12.80 -34.11 10.14
C ILE A 373 -12.48 -34.05 11.64
N PRO A 374 -11.43 -34.72 12.10
CA PRO A 374 -11.06 -34.73 13.51
C PRO A 374 -10.88 -33.31 14.06
N HIS A 375 -11.49 -33.04 15.19
CA HIS A 375 -11.39 -31.77 15.92
C HIS A 375 -11.96 -30.51 15.21
N ALA A 376 -12.60 -30.65 14.06
CA ALA A 376 -13.38 -29.54 13.49
C ALA A 376 -14.55 -29.21 14.41
N LEU A 377 -14.68 -27.93 14.81
CA LEU A 377 -15.68 -27.48 15.80
C LEU A 377 -16.96 -27.03 15.10
N GLU A 378 -16.84 -26.15 14.11
CA GLU A 378 -17.95 -25.54 13.39
C GLU A 378 -17.51 -25.20 11.96
N ALA A 379 -18.48 -25.17 11.02
CA ALA A 379 -18.26 -24.83 9.62
C ALA A 379 -19.36 -23.90 9.09
N ASN A 380 -18.98 -22.69 8.66
CA ASN A 380 -19.87 -21.68 8.12
C ASN A 380 -19.58 -21.43 6.64
N ILE A 381 -20.64 -21.24 5.82
CA ILE A 381 -20.53 -20.97 4.39
C ILE A 381 -20.81 -19.49 4.15
N PHE A 382 -19.97 -18.84 3.36
CA PHE A 382 -20.08 -17.46 2.96
C PHE A 382 -20.08 -17.32 1.43
N ALA A 383 -20.81 -16.32 0.92
CA ALA A 383 -20.92 -16.02 -0.50
C ALA A 383 -20.84 -14.50 -0.73
N GLY A 384 -20.51 -14.08 -1.95
CA GLY A 384 -20.53 -12.68 -2.38
C GLY A 384 -19.77 -11.75 -1.46
N GLU A 385 -20.44 -10.70 -0.98
CA GLU A 385 -19.83 -9.67 -0.14
C GLU A 385 -19.33 -10.20 1.21
N ASP A 386 -20.05 -11.13 1.83
CA ASP A 386 -19.64 -11.72 3.12
C ASP A 386 -18.36 -12.56 2.97
N ALA A 387 -18.24 -13.33 1.89
CA ALA A 387 -16.98 -14.03 1.59
C ALA A 387 -15.82 -13.05 1.39
N ALA A 388 -16.03 -11.97 0.63
CA ALA A 388 -15.03 -10.93 0.45
C ALA A 388 -14.64 -10.24 1.77
N ARG A 389 -15.60 -10.05 2.70
CA ARG A 389 -15.33 -9.52 4.04
C ARG A 389 -14.43 -10.46 4.85
N ILE A 390 -14.67 -11.75 4.82
CA ILE A 390 -13.79 -12.74 5.50
C ILE A 390 -12.41 -12.78 4.87
N TRP A 391 -12.30 -12.69 3.52
CA TRP A 391 -11.00 -12.59 2.85
C TRP A 391 -10.22 -11.37 3.29
N ARG A 392 -10.85 -10.21 3.53
CA ARG A 392 -10.18 -9.01 4.09
C ARG A 392 -9.52 -9.27 5.45
N VAL A 393 -10.07 -10.16 6.29
CA VAL A 393 -9.40 -10.59 7.54
C VAL A 393 -8.05 -11.22 7.21
N ARG A 394 -8.02 -12.15 6.25
CA ARG A 394 -6.78 -12.84 5.83
C ARG A 394 -5.77 -11.89 5.19
N GLU A 395 -6.23 -10.98 4.32
CA GLU A 395 -5.38 -10.00 3.64
C GLU A 395 -4.80 -8.95 4.61
N SER A 396 -5.50 -8.65 5.70
CA SER A 396 -5.05 -7.73 6.75
C SER A 396 -3.97 -8.34 7.66
N ALA A 397 -3.64 -9.62 7.51
CA ALA A 397 -2.73 -10.36 8.38
C ALA A 397 -1.35 -9.69 8.48
N LEU A 398 -0.78 -9.21 7.37
CA LEU A 398 0.51 -8.52 7.39
C LEU A 398 0.47 -7.29 8.31
N GLY A 399 -0.59 -6.49 8.22
CA GLY A 399 -0.79 -5.32 9.09
C GLY A 399 -0.95 -5.70 10.57
N ALA A 400 -1.51 -6.87 10.86
CA ALA A 400 -1.74 -7.37 12.21
C ALA A 400 -0.50 -8.02 12.85
N THR A 401 0.57 -8.23 12.08
CA THR A 401 1.80 -8.84 12.59
C THR A 401 2.86 -7.84 13.06
N VAL A 402 2.77 -6.57 12.66
CA VAL A 402 3.77 -5.54 12.99
C VAL A 402 3.17 -4.35 13.71
N PHE A 403 3.96 -3.67 14.56
CA PHE A 403 3.56 -2.49 15.34
C PHE A 403 2.24 -2.68 16.10
N VAL A 404 2.11 -3.81 16.79
CA VAL A 404 0.94 -4.10 17.62
C VAL A 404 1.08 -3.36 18.95
N PRO A 405 0.07 -2.55 19.36
CA PRO A 405 0.15 -1.82 20.63
C PRO A 405 0.44 -2.72 21.83
N GLY A 406 1.48 -2.37 22.61
CA GLY A 406 1.89 -3.11 23.80
C GLY A 406 2.58 -4.44 23.54
N LYS A 407 3.01 -4.73 22.30
CA LYS A 407 3.82 -5.90 21.95
C LYS A 407 5.17 -5.50 21.34
N PRO A 408 6.22 -6.35 21.44
CA PRO A 408 7.48 -6.11 20.74
C PRO A 408 7.30 -6.02 19.23
N HIS A 409 8.23 -5.35 18.56
CA HIS A 409 8.30 -5.34 17.12
C HIS A 409 8.61 -6.75 16.60
N LEU A 410 7.92 -7.17 15.54
CA LEU A 410 8.14 -8.46 14.89
C LEU A 410 8.75 -8.24 13.51
N TRP A 411 9.76 -9.06 13.18
CA TRP A 411 10.56 -8.96 11.97
C TRP A 411 10.37 -10.15 11.05
N GLU A 412 10.64 -9.97 9.77
CA GLU A 412 10.87 -11.04 8.81
C GLU A 412 12.18 -11.76 9.11
N GLY A 413 12.39 -12.94 8.55
CA GLY A 413 13.65 -13.67 8.63
C GLY A 413 13.48 -15.17 8.54
N TRP A 414 12.33 -15.69 8.99
CA TRP A 414 11.90 -17.07 8.80
C TRP A 414 10.38 -17.10 8.64
N GLU A 415 9.87 -16.67 7.47
CA GLU A 415 8.46 -16.35 7.32
C GLU A 415 7.69 -17.12 6.25
N ASP A 416 8.33 -17.97 5.40
CA ASP A 416 7.64 -18.65 4.29
C ASP A 416 8.16 -20.05 3.94
N ALA A 417 8.73 -20.75 4.90
CA ALA A 417 9.12 -22.13 4.69
C ALA A 417 7.91 -23.03 4.36
N ALA A 418 8.11 -23.98 3.46
CA ALA A 418 7.08 -24.90 3.03
C ALA A 418 7.48 -26.36 3.22
N VAL A 419 6.52 -27.19 3.63
CA VAL A 419 6.68 -28.64 3.78
C VAL A 419 5.58 -29.37 3.02
N PRO A 420 5.69 -30.69 2.77
CA PRO A 420 4.53 -31.45 2.26
C PRO A 420 3.30 -31.18 3.12
N PRO A 421 2.11 -30.89 2.54
CA PRO A 421 0.89 -30.57 3.33
C PRO A 421 0.57 -31.58 4.41
N ALA A 422 0.82 -32.87 4.18
CA ALA A 422 0.63 -33.94 5.15
C ALA A 422 1.57 -33.86 6.38
N ARG A 423 2.63 -33.07 6.32
CA ARG A 423 3.58 -32.90 7.41
C ARG A 423 3.52 -31.52 8.07
N LEU A 424 2.53 -30.69 7.67
CA LEU A 424 2.42 -29.32 8.14
C LEU A 424 2.25 -29.24 9.67
N GLY A 425 1.37 -30.06 10.26
CA GLY A 425 1.17 -30.11 11.71
C GLY A 425 2.42 -30.52 12.49
N GLU A 426 3.19 -31.53 11.98
CA GLU A 426 4.47 -31.94 12.54
C GLU A 426 5.50 -30.81 12.48
N TYR A 427 5.60 -30.14 11.33
CA TYR A 427 6.49 -28.99 11.15
C TYR A 427 6.18 -27.88 12.15
N LEU A 428 4.92 -27.49 12.26
CA LEU A 428 4.51 -26.41 13.17
C LEU A 428 4.84 -26.72 14.62
N ARG A 429 4.53 -27.93 15.10
CA ARG A 429 4.85 -28.33 16.47
C ARG A 429 6.36 -28.28 16.74
N SER A 430 7.16 -28.80 15.82
CA SER A 430 8.62 -28.84 15.93
C SER A 430 9.23 -27.43 15.86
N LEU A 431 8.73 -26.58 14.95
CA LEU A 431 9.19 -25.20 14.83
C LEU A 431 8.83 -24.38 16.08
N PHE A 432 7.61 -24.52 16.62
CA PHE A 432 7.22 -23.82 17.84
C PHE A 432 8.00 -24.32 19.08
N ALA A 433 8.41 -25.59 19.10
CA ALA A 433 9.32 -26.09 20.14
C ALA A 433 10.69 -25.41 20.02
N LEU A 434 11.24 -25.31 18.80
CA LEU A 434 12.48 -24.60 18.53
C LEU A 434 12.37 -23.11 18.87
N MET A 435 11.27 -22.43 18.50
CA MET A 435 11.05 -21.02 18.85
C MET A 435 11.08 -20.79 20.37
N ARG A 436 10.47 -21.67 21.15
CA ARG A 436 10.47 -21.57 22.63
C ARG A 436 11.87 -21.67 23.23
N GLU A 437 12.78 -22.44 22.63
CA GLU A 437 14.18 -22.51 23.10
C GLU A 437 14.89 -21.16 22.98
N TYR A 438 14.52 -20.34 21.97
CA TYR A 438 15.09 -19.00 21.74
C TYR A 438 14.25 -17.85 22.34
N GLY A 439 13.10 -18.17 22.98
CA GLY A 439 12.18 -17.13 23.45
C GLY A 439 11.44 -16.38 22.35
N TYR A 440 11.35 -16.97 21.16
CA TYR A 440 10.63 -16.40 20.02
C TYR A 440 9.16 -16.74 20.02
N HIS A 441 8.33 -15.82 19.52
CA HIS A 441 6.91 -15.99 19.33
C HIS A 441 6.46 -15.34 18.02
N SER A 442 5.36 -15.83 17.44
CA SER A 442 4.81 -15.36 16.18
C SER A 442 3.31 -15.66 16.11
N PRO A 443 2.49 -14.76 15.52
CA PRO A 443 1.20 -15.15 14.97
C PRO A 443 1.39 -16.02 13.73
N LEU A 444 0.40 -16.85 13.40
CA LEU A 444 0.40 -17.76 12.25
C LEU A 444 -0.68 -17.39 11.25
N TYR A 445 -0.31 -17.38 9.99
CA TYR A 445 -1.21 -17.37 8.85
C TYR A 445 -0.51 -17.98 7.64
N GLY A 446 -1.23 -18.36 6.60
CA GLY A 446 -0.56 -18.85 5.39
C GLY A 446 -1.37 -19.82 4.55
N HIS A 447 -0.72 -20.36 3.55
CA HIS A 447 -1.23 -21.23 2.51
C HIS A 447 -1.19 -22.69 2.98
N TYR A 448 -2.05 -23.03 3.93
CA TYR A 448 -2.06 -24.34 4.59
C TYR A 448 -2.26 -25.47 3.59
N GLY A 449 -3.10 -25.24 2.55
CA GLY A 449 -3.34 -26.24 1.50
C GLY A 449 -2.10 -26.64 0.71
N GLN A 450 -1.05 -25.83 0.75
CA GLN A 450 0.22 -26.12 0.09
C GLN A 450 1.40 -26.26 1.06
N GLY A 451 1.10 -26.34 2.37
CA GLY A 451 2.09 -26.56 3.42
C GLY A 451 3.02 -25.36 3.68
N CYS A 452 2.65 -24.15 3.26
CA CYS A 452 3.44 -22.95 3.46
C CYS A 452 2.79 -22.04 4.51
N VAL A 453 3.60 -21.53 5.44
CA VAL A 453 3.13 -20.68 6.54
C VAL A 453 3.95 -19.42 6.67
N HIS A 454 3.27 -18.33 7.04
CA HIS A 454 3.88 -17.03 7.24
C HIS A 454 3.96 -16.69 8.72
N MET A 455 5.09 -16.11 9.10
CA MET A 455 5.41 -15.73 10.47
C MET A 455 6.21 -14.44 10.50
N ARG A 456 6.08 -13.71 11.61
CA ARG A 456 7.02 -12.66 11.98
C ARG A 456 7.39 -12.84 13.43
N MET A 457 8.68 -12.79 13.74
CA MET A 457 9.19 -13.12 15.06
C MET A 457 9.85 -11.92 15.72
N ASN A 458 9.89 -11.94 17.04
CA ASN A 458 10.55 -10.95 17.86
C ASN A 458 12.10 -11.13 17.85
N PHE A 459 12.71 -11.14 16.65
CA PHE A 459 14.14 -11.15 16.52
C PHE A 459 14.75 -9.86 17.09
N ASP A 460 15.89 -9.97 17.75
CA ASP A 460 16.69 -8.83 18.16
C ASP A 460 17.82 -8.63 17.12
N PHE A 461 17.63 -7.69 16.22
CA PHE A 461 18.64 -7.31 15.23
C PHE A 461 19.57 -6.19 15.72
N GLU A 462 19.23 -5.53 16.83
CA GLU A 462 19.97 -4.37 17.34
C GLU A 462 21.17 -4.77 18.19
N SER A 463 21.21 -6.00 18.70
CA SER A 463 22.33 -6.51 19.45
C SER A 463 23.09 -7.63 18.73
N GLU A 464 24.40 -7.70 18.95
CA GLU A 464 25.22 -8.81 18.43
C GLU A 464 24.81 -10.18 18.99
N ALA A 465 24.34 -10.20 20.23
CA ALA A 465 23.83 -11.43 20.86
C ALA A 465 22.56 -11.90 20.15
N GLY A 466 21.66 -10.98 19.84
CA GLY A 466 20.45 -11.25 19.08
C GLY A 466 20.76 -11.72 17.65
N LEU A 467 21.74 -11.12 16.96
CA LEU A 467 22.15 -11.60 15.64
C LEU A 467 22.73 -13.01 15.67
N ARG A 468 23.52 -13.35 16.68
CA ARG A 468 24.01 -14.74 16.86
C ARG A 468 22.86 -15.72 17.12
N ALA A 469 21.91 -15.33 17.96
CA ALA A 469 20.71 -16.14 18.22
C ALA A 469 19.88 -16.33 16.96
N TYR A 470 19.62 -15.25 16.21
CA TYR A 470 18.94 -15.30 14.93
C TYR A 470 19.63 -16.24 13.94
N ARG A 471 20.95 -16.09 13.73
CA ARG A 471 21.72 -16.96 12.82
C ARG A 471 21.62 -18.42 13.23
N SER A 472 21.78 -18.73 14.51
CA SER A 472 21.65 -20.09 15.03
C SER A 472 20.25 -20.65 14.85
N PHE A 473 19.21 -19.83 15.08
CA PHE A 473 17.83 -20.23 14.91
C PHE A 473 17.48 -20.58 13.46
N ILE A 474 17.80 -19.69 12.48
CA ILE A 474 17.46 -19.95 11.07
C ILE A 474 18.24 -21.15 10.51
N ASP A 475 19.44 -21.40 11.00
CA ASP A 475 20.25 -22.55 10.63
C ASP A 475 19.59 -23.87 11.07
N ARG A 476 19.11 -23.95 12.32
CA ARG A 476 18.37 -25.12 12.85
C ARG A 476 16.97 -25.24 12.22
N ALA A 477 16.31 -24.13 11.95
CA ALA A 477 15.01 -24.13 11.28
C ALA A 477 15.12 -24.63 9.82
N ALA A 478 16.21 -24.31 9.12
CA ALA A 478 16.50 -24.86 7.81
C ALA A 478 16.74 -26.38 7.86
N ASP A 479 17.53 -26.89 8.83
CA ASP A 479 17.70 -28.32 9.02
C ASP A 479 16.35 -29.03 9.27
N LEU A 480 15.50 -28.43 10.08
CA LEU A 480 14.14 -28.97 10.36
C LEU A 480 13.31 -29.07 9.07
N VAL A 481 13.21 -28.01 8.29
CA VAL A 481 12.43 -28.01 7.02
C VAL A 481 12.96 -29.03 6.05
N VAL A 482 14.27 -29.08 5.86
CA VAL A 482 14.93 -30.02 4.93
C VAL A 482 14.70 -31.47 5.38
N SER A 483 14.78 -31.75 6.70
CA SER A 483 14.51 -33.10 7.23
C SER A 483 13.07 -33.59 7.01
N LEU A 484 12.14 -32.64 6.85
CA LEU A 484 10.75 -32.91 6.52
C LEU A 484 10.47 -32.99 5.01
N GLY A 485 11.51 -32.89 4.16
CA GLY A 485 11.38 -32.88 2.70
C GLY A 485 10.82 -31.56 2.14
N GLY A 486 10.98 -30.48 2.89
CA GLY A 486 10.44 -29.16 2.56
C GLY A 486 11.41 -28.25 1.78
N SER A 487 10.95 -27.03 1.53
CA SER A 487 11.68 -25.92 0.92
C SER A 487 11.89 -24.78 1.93
N ILE A 488 13.07 -24.19 1.92
CA ILE A 488 13.44 -23.07 2.77
C ILE A 488 12.59 -21.83 2.45
N SER A 489 12.20 -21.66 1.18
CA SER A 489 11.24 -20.67 0.74
C SER A 489 10.13 -21.32 -0.09
N GLY A 490 8.87 -20.98 0.21
CA GLY A 490 7.68 -21.39 -0.52
C GLY A 490 7.26 -20.42 -1.63
N GLU A 491 7.49 -19.10 -1.43
CA GLU A 491 7.09 -18.09 -2.41
C GLU A 491 7.93 -16.79 -2.39
N HIS A 492 8.58 -16.42 -1.25
CA HIS A 492 9.26 -15.13 -1.13
C HIS A 492 10.60 -15.07 -1.84
N GLY A 493 11.18 -16.24 -2.20
CA GLY A 493 12.53 -16.37 -2.76
C GLY A 493 13.61 -16.42 -1.67
N ASP A 494 14.84 -16.56 -2.10
CA ASP A 494 16.00 -16.73 -1.20
C ASP A 494 16.72 -15.42 -0.93
N GLY A 495 16.92 -14.59 -1.96
CA GLY A 495 17.56 -13.28 -1.89
C GLY A 495 18.89 -13.29 -1.15
N GLN A 496 19.00 -12.38 -0.19
CA GLN A 496 20.08 -12.37 0.81
C GLN A 496 19.71 -13.19 2.05
N SER A 497 18.41 -13.22 2.37
CA SER A 497 17.91 -13.79 3.63
C SER A 497 18.20 -15.30 3.76
N ARG A 498 18.18 -16.04 2.65
CA ARG A 498 18.21 -17.52 2.64
C ARG A 498 19.30 -18.13 1.79
N ALA A 499 19.96 -17.36 0.90
CA ALA A 499 20.99 -17.87 -0.01
C ALA A 499 22.08 -18.70 0.70
N ALA A 500 22.53 -18.25 1.87
CA ALA A 500 23.54 -18.94 2.68
C ALA A 500 23.04 -20.29 3.27
N LEU A 501 21.75 -20.59 3.24
CA LEU A 501 21.14 -21.82 3.74
C LEU A 501 20.91 -22.86 2.64
N LEU A 502 20.97 -22.47 1.35
CA LEU A 502 20.75 -23.36 0.20
C LEU A 502 21.60 -24.63 0.19
N PRO A 503 22.87 -24.60 0.65
CA PRO A 503 23.68 -25.83 0.72
C PRO A 503 23.06 -26.94 1.58
N LYS A 504 22.22 -26.61 2.59
CA LYS A 504 21.52 -27.60 3.42
C LYS A 504 20.46 -28.35 2.62
N MET A 505 19.76 -27.66 1.72
CA MET A 505 18.71 -28.21 0.89
C MET A 505 19.26 -28.98 -0.32
N PHE A 506 20.24 -28.41 -1.02
CA PHE A 506 20.70 -28.90 -2.30
C PHE A 506 22.02 -29.69 -2.25
N GLY A 507 22.84 -29.53 -1.19
CA GLY A 507 24.14 -30.18 -1.09
C GLY A 507 25.17 -29.58 -2.01
N ALA A 508 26.43 -30.03 -1.87
CA ALA A 508 27.56 -29.42 -2.55
C ALA A 508 27.50 -29.56 -4.09
N GLU A 509 27.01 -30.70 -4.59
CA GLU A 509 26.96 -30.99 -6.02
C GLU A 509 25.99 -30.09 -6.77
N LEU A 510 24.74 -29.93 -6.28
CA LEU A 510 23.78 -29.03 -6.92
C LEU A 510 24.16 -27.56 -6.72
N MET A 511 24.76 -27.18 -5.59
CA MET A 511 25.33 -25.85 -5.44
C MET A 511 26.42 -25.56 -6.49
N GLN A 512 27.21 -26.55 -6.86
CA GLN A 512 28.15 -26.43 -7.97
C GLN A 512 27.43 -26.29 -9.31
N ALA A 513 26.38 -27.07 -9.55
CA ALA A 513 25.56 -26.95 -10.76
C ALA A 513 24.90 -25.55 -10.86
N PHE A 514 24.38 -24.98 -9.76
CA PHE A 514 23.86 -23.63 -9.73
C PHE A 514 24.94 -22.57 -10.08
N ARG A 515 26.16 -22.70 -9.55
CA ARG A 515 27.27 -21.81 -9.91
C ARG A 515 27.64 -21.92 -11.37
N GLU A 516 27.66 -23.13 -11.93
CA GLU A 516 27.91 -23.34 -13.35
C GLU A 516 26.79 -22.74 -14.22
N PHE A 517 25.52 -22.90 -13.83
CA PHE A 517 24.39 -22.28 -14.51
C PHE A 517 24.47 -20.73 -14.45
N LYS A 518 24.83 -20.18 -13.31
CA LYS A 518 25.08 -18.72 -13.16
C LYS A 518 26.18 -18.25 -14.11
N ARG A 519 27.33 -18.96 -14.19
CA ARG A 519 28.44 -18.59 -15.08
C ARG A 519 28.11 -18.72 -16.57
N LEU A 520 27.20 -19.62 -16.95
CA LEU A 520 26.72 -19.70 -18.34
C LEU A 520 25.97 -18.44 -18.76
N TRP A 521 25.14 -17.89 -17.87
CA TRP A 521 24.28 -16.75 -18.15
C TRP A 521 24.97 -15.40 -17.86
N ASP A 522 25.71 -15.29 -16.79
CA ASP A 522 26.40 -14.08 -16.31
C ASP A 522 27.84 -14.42 -15.89
N PRO A 523 28.75 -14.59 -16.83
CA PRO A 523 30.14 -15.01 -16.56
C PRO A 523 30.92 -13.96 -15.75
N ASP A 524 30.56 -12.68 -15.88
CA ASP A 524 31.21 -11.55 -15.21
C ASP A 524 30.63 -11.24 -13.82
N ASN A 525 29.60 -11.99 -13.39
CA ASN A 525 28.89 -11.79 -12.12
C ASN A 525 28.40 -10.35 -11.90
N ARG A 526 27.73 -9.75 -12.92
CA ARG A 526 27.24 -8.37 -12.91
C ARG A 526 25.74 -8.24 -12.75
N MET A 527 25.01 -9.35 -12.88
CA MET A 527 23.57 -9.39 -12.71
C MET A 527 23.24 -9.66 -11.24
N ASN A 528 22.77 -8.64 -10.51
CA ASN A 528 22.39 -8.70 -9.09
C ASN A 528 23.38 -9.47 -8.21
N PRO A 529 24.67 -9.10 -8.17
CA PRO A 529 25.73 -9.90 -7.54
C PRO A 529 25.52 -10.04 -6.02
N GLY A 530 25.95 -11.18 -5.46
CA GLY A 530 25.86 -11.48 -4.03
C GLY A 530 24.47 -11.94 -3.54
N LYS A 531 23.46 -11.99 -4.41
CA LYS A 531 22.10 -12.49 -4.11
C LYS A 531 21.92 -13.89 -4.69
N LEU A 532 21.05 -14.71 -4.08
CA LEU A 532 20.68 -16.07 -4.47
C LEU A 532 21.89 -16.98 -4.68
N ILE A 533 22.57 -16.91 -5.82
CA ILE A 533 23.77 -17.67 -6.18
C ILE A 533 24.82 -16.71 -6.72
N SER A 534 26.06 -16.81 -6.22
CA SER A 534 27.21 -16.11 -6.77
C SER A 534 28.12 -17.05 -7.54
N ALA A 535 28.71 -16.56 -8.63
CA ALA A 535 29.70 -17.27 -9.41
C ALA A 535 31.06 -17.46 -8.66
N GLU A 536 31.35 -16.59 -7.69
CA GLU A 536 32.64 -16.48 -6.98
C GLU A 536 32.55 -16.82 -5.48
N ASP A 537 31.52 -17.51 -5.02
CA ASP A 537 31.21 -17.83 -3.61
C ASP A 537 31.04 -16.60 -2.67
N GLU A 538 30.91 -15.40 -3.22
CA GLU A 538 30.67 -14.16 -2.49
C GLU A 538 29.17 -13.90 -2.32
N ILE A 539 28.51 -14.63 -1.43
CA ILE A 539 27.08 -14.42 -1.10
C ILE A 539 26.96 -13.55 0.16
N TYR A 540 26.02 -12.60 0.16
CA TYR A 540 25.67 -11.86 1.37
C TYR A 540 25.09 -12.79 2.43
N GLN A 541 25.51 -12.59 3.69
CA GLN A 541 24.97 -13.34 4.81
C GLN A 541 23.64 -12.73 5.30
N PRO A 542 22.77 -13.50 5.93
CA PRO A 542 21.48 -13.01 6.45
C PRO A 542 21.60 -11.89 7.49
N THR A 543 22.74 -11.74 8.10
CA THR A 543 23.05 -10.72 9.13
C THR A 543 23.81 -9.52 8.62
N GLU A 544 24.13 -9.47 7.33
CA GLU A 544 24.79 -8.32 6.69
C GLU A 544 23.75 -7.32 6.14
N ASN A 545 24.15 -6.07 5.98
CA ASN A 545 23.35 -5.02 5.34
C ASN A 545 21.97 -4.80 5.98
N LEU A 546 21.80 -5.07 7.26
CA LEU A 546 20.54 -4.85 7.94
C LEU A 546 20.23 -3.35 8.00
N ARG A 547 18.97 -2.99 7.72
CA ARG A 547 18.45 -1.62 7.87
C ARG A 547 18.50 -1.18 9.32
N VAL A 548 18.16 -2.09 10.22
CA VAL A 548 18.24 -1.95 11.67
C VAL A 548 19.19 -3.05 12.14
N GLY A 549 20.36 -2.68 12.62
CA GLY A 549 21.43 -3.60 13.04
C GLY A 549 22.15 -3.11 14.29
N PRO A 550 23.19 -3.82 14.79
CA PRO A 550 23.96 -3.39 15.94
C PRO A 550 24.48 -1.96 15.77
N GLY A 551 24.23 -1.13 16.76
CA GLY A 551 24.58 0.30 16.71
C GLY A 551 23.55 1.19 16.02
N TYR A 552 22.41 0.64 15.56
CA TYR A 552 21.29 1.46 15.14
C TYR A 552 20.68 2.19 16.36
N HIS A 553 20.47 3.49 16.19
CA HIS A 553 19.73 4.31 17.14
C HIS A 553 18.73 5.16 16.36
N ALA A 554 17.46 5.02 16.69
CA ALA A 554 16.44 5.89 16.13
C ALA A 554 16.71 7.35 16.52
N ALA A 555 16.77 8.23 15.52
CA ALA A 555 16.98 9.65 15.79
C ALA A 555 15.79 10.19 16.61
N GLN A 556 16.09 11.04 17.60
CA GLN A 556 15.12 11.62 18.50
C GLN A 556 15.16 13.16 18.41
N PRO A 557 14.71 13.77 17.29
CA PRO A 557 14.60 15.21 17.23
C PRO A 557 13.49 15.70 18.16
N GLU A 558 13.60 16.93 18.67
CA GLU A 558 12.48 17.58 19.31
C GLU A 558 11.34 17.76 18.33
N THR A 559 10.10 17.43 18.72
CA THR A 559 8.94 17.47 17.83
C THR A 559 7.75 18.18 18.45
N HIS A 560 6.87 18.71 17.60
CA HIS A 560 5.62 19.34 18.02
C HIS A 560 4.56 18.31 18.36
N PHE A 561 4.48 17.20 17.59
CA PHE A 561 3.61 16.07 17.88
C PHE A 561 4.27 15.09 18.85
N SER A 562 3.45 14.41 19.65
CA SER A 562 3.94 13.51 20.70
C SER A 562 4.49 12.18 20.19
N PHE A 563 4.03 11.70 19.04
CA PHE A 563 4.35 10.37 18.50
C PHE A 563 4.20 9.23 19.52
N ASP A 564 3.21 9.30 20.41
CA ASP A 564 3.01 8.34 21.51
C ASP A 564 2.92 6.87 21.04
N ARG A 565 2.38 6.64 19.83
CA ARG A 565 2.32 5.30 19.23
C ARG A 565 3.69 4.72 18.89
N ASP A 566 4.72 5.57 18.84
CA ASP A 566 6.08 5.26 18.47
C ASP A 566 7.04 5.67 19.59
N HIS A 567 6.65 5.40 20.83
CA HIS A 567 7.42 5.64 22.06
C HIS A 567 7.91 7.08 22.20
N GLY A 568 7.19 8.04 21.65
CA GLY A 568 7.58 9.45 21.64
C GLY A 568 8.68 9.80 20.63
N SER A 569 8.98 8.94 19.67
CA SER A 569 10.09 9.11 18.73
C SER A 569 9.62 9.25 17.28
N PHE A 570 9.97 10.37 16.64
CA PHE A 570 9.75 10.53 15.20
C PHE A 570 10.63 9.58 14.38
N GLY A 571 11.85 9.28 14.86
CA GLY A 571 12.72 8.31 14.22
C GLY A 571 12.10 6.91 14.17
N GLU A 572 11.50 6.46 15.29
CA GLU A 572 10.77 5.19 15.31
C GLU A 572 9.51 5.23 14.48
N ALA A 573 8.79 6.37 14.45
CA ALA A 573 7.63 6.52 13.59
C ALA A 573 7.99 6.25 12.11
N THR A 574 9.15 6.71 11.62
CA THR A 574 9.58 6.47 10.23
C THR A 574 9.85 5.00 9.91
N LEU A 575 10.17 4.16 10.91
CA LEU A 575 10.32 2.70 10.76
C LEU A 575 9.00 1.98 10.48
N ARG A 576 7.83 2.60 10.77
CA ARG A 576 6.53 1.99 10.48
C ARG A 576 6.39 1.55 9.03
N CYS A 577 7.06 2.24 8.11
CA CYS A 577 7.05 1.82 6.73
C CYS A 577 7.91 0.58 6.51
N VAL A 578 7.27 -0.58 6.44
CA VAL A 578 7.88 -1.88 6.12
C VAL A 578 7.91 -2.19 4.62
N GLY A 579 7.79 -1.18 3.76
CA GLY A 579 8.00 -1.33 2.32
C GLY A 579 6.90 -2.05 1.53
N VAL A 580 5.84 -2.55 2.16
CA VAL A 580 4.79 -3.40 1.54
C VAL A 580 4.13 -2.79 0.29
N GLY A 581 4.24 -1.49 0.09
CA GLY A 581 3.87 -0.79 -1.12
C GLY A 581 2.37 -0.63 -1.37
N ALA A 582 1.48 -0.82 -0.36
CA ALA A 582 0.04 -0.58 -0.52
C ALA A 582 -0.29 0.83 -1.06
N CYS A 583 0.59 1.81 -0.82
CA CYS A 583 0.53 3.17 -1.35
C CYS A 583 0.86 3.29 -2.85
N ARG A 584 1.16 2.19 -3.54
CA ARG A 584 1.46 2.16 -4.98
C ARG A 584 0.29 1.64 -5.83
N LYS A 585 -0.87 1.46 -5.26
CA LYS A 585 -2.11 1.21 -6.01
C LYS A 585 -2.39 2.37 -6.96
N THR A 586 -2.97 2.12 -8.12
CA THR A 586 -3.28 3.15 -9.12
C THR A 586 -4.75 3.29 -9.46
N ASP A 587 -5.59 2.37 -8.99
CA ASP A 587 -6.95 2.16 -9.50
C ASP A 587 -8.02 2.33 -8.45
N SER A 588 -7.75 2.00 -7.19
CA SER A 588 -8.74 1.97 -6.11
C SER A 588 -8.23 2.63 -4.84
N GLY A 589 -9.16 2.95 -3.94
CA GLY A 589 -8.87 3.56 -2.66
C GLY A 589 -8.44 5.01 -2.74
N SER A 590 -8.06 5.57 -1.59
CA SER A 590 -7.70 6.99 -1.46
C SER A 590 -6.21 7.22 -1.19
N MET A 591 -5.44 6.18 -0.83
CA MET A 591 -4.05 6.33 -0.40
C MET A 591 -3.11 6.70 -1.53
N CYS A 592 -2.28 7.72 -1.30
CA CYS A 592 -1.29 8.29 -2.21
C CYS A 592 -1.86 8.74 -3.55
N PRO A 593 -2.77 9.72 -3.57
CA PRO A 593 -3.27 10.30 -4.81
C PRO A 593 -2.14 10.80 -5.72
N SER A 594 -1.11 11.43 -5.16
CA SER A 594 0.04 11.90 -5.92
C SER A 594 0.80 10.79 -6.64
N TYR A 595 0.96 9.60 -6.03
CA TYR A 595 1.52 8.45 -6.73
C TYR A 595 0.59 7.98 -7.86
N MET A 596 -0.72 7.95 -7.63
CA MET A 596 -1.70 7.61 -8.66
C MET A 596 -1.60 8.51 -9.89
N ALA A 597 -1.29 9.82 -9.69
CA ALA A 597 -1.13 10.78 -10.77
C ALA A 597 0.23 10.69 -11.47
N THR A 598 1.32 10.51 -10.73
CA THR A 598 2.69 10.68 -11.24
C THR A 598 3.45 9.37 -11.45
N ARG A 599 3.09 8.32 -10.70
CA ARG A 599 3.80 7.03 -10.62
C ARG A 599 5.28 7.15 -10.21
N GLU A 600 5.63 8.25 -9.56
CA GLU A 600 6.95 8.46 -8.99
C GLU A 600 7.05 7.85 -7.59
N GLU A 601 8.12 7.08 -7.31
CA GLU A 601 8.33 6.48 -5.99
C GLU A 601 8.36 7.54 -4.89
N GLN A 602 9.01 8.68 -5.13
CA GLN A 602 9.07 9.79 -4.18
C GLN A 602 7.69 10.36 -3.78
N HIS A 603 6.65 10.15 -4.59
CA HIS A 603 5.31 10.63 -4.32
C HIS A 603 4.41 9.57 -3.66
N SER A 604 4.96 8.41 -3.33
CA SER A 604 4.29 7.39 -2.52
C SER A 604 4.52 7.64 -1.01
N THR A 605 3.66 7.11 -0.16
CA THR A 605 3.90 7.12 1.30
C THR A 605 5.21 6.40 1.63
N ARG A 606 5.50 5.29 0.94
CA ARG A 606 6.74 4.52 1.10
C ARG A 606 7.96 5.37 0.78
N GLY A 607 7.99 6.00 -0.38
CA GLY A 607 9.12 6.84 -0.80
C GLY A 607 9.38 7.99 0.17
N ARG A 608 8.31 8.69 0.59
CA ARG A 608 8.43 9.76 1.60
C ARG A 608 8.92 9.26 2.95
N ALA A 609 8.44 8.12 3.41
CA ALA A 609 8.89 7.51 4.67
C ALA A 609 10.37 7.11 4.60
N HIS A 610 10.81 6.54 3.48
CA HIS A 610 12.22 6.18 3.27
C HIS A 610 13.11 7.42 3.24
N LEU A 611 12.71 8.49 2.55
CA LEU A 611 13.49 9.74 2.52
C LEU A 611 13.60 10.39 3.90
N LEU A 612 12.52 10.43 4.67
CA LEU A 612 12.56 10.94 6.05
C LEU A 612 13.47 10.08 6.93
N TRP A 613 13.39 8.75 6.80
CA TRP A 613 14.26 7.84 7.54
C TRP A 613 15.73 8.04 7.15
N GLU A 614 16.08 8.08 5.85
CA GLU A 614 17.44 8.30 5.36
C GLU A 614 18.01 9.65 5.81
N MET A 615 17.20 10.71 5.79
CA MET A 615 17.58 12.03 6.31
C MET A 615 17.89 11.95 7.81
N LEU A 616 17.04 11.28 8.60
CA LEU A 616 17.25 11.16 10.05
C LEU A 616 18.48 10.30 10.39
N GLN A 617 18.86 9.33 9.53
CA GLN A 617 20.09 8.57 9.70
C GLN A 617 21.34 9.40 9.39
N GLY A 618 21.28 10.33 8.44
CA GLY A 618 22.40 11.22 8.11
C GLY A 618 23.54 10.53 7.36
N ASN A 619 23.30 9.40 6.68
CA ASN A 619 24.32 8.64 5.97
C ASN A 619 24.40 9.00 4.48
N LEU A 620 23.27 8.94 3.78
CA LEU A 620 23.17 9.25 2.36
C LEU A 620 22.57 10.64 2.13
N LEU A 621 21.62 11.04 2.95
CA LEU A 621 21.08 12.38 3.03
C LEU A 621 21.58 13.03 4.31
N ASP A 622 21.93 14.32 4.24
CA ASP A 622 22.33 15.08 5.41
C ASP A 622 21.18 15.14 6.43
N ARG A 623 21.51 15.04 7.71
CA ARG A 623 20.56 15.21 8.81
C ARG A 623 20.24 16.69 8.99
N ASP A 624 19.52 17.22 8.01
CA ASP A 624 19.15 18.63 7.95
C ASP A 624 17.67 18.79 7.54
N TRP A 625 16.93 19.52 8.33
CA TRP A 625 15.52 19.87 8.02
C TRP A 625 15.39 20.78 6.79
N SER A 626 16.47 21.37 6.31
CA SER A 626 16.53 22.13 5.07
C SER A 626 16.71 21.28 3.82
N ASN A 627 16.57 19.95 3.92
CA ASN A 627 16.77 19.04 2.80
C ASN A 627 15.68 19.23 1.71
N GLU A 628 16.09 19.85 0.61
CA GLU A 628 15.18 20.18 -0.51
C GLU A 628 14.62 18.92 -1.20
N GLY A 629 15.36 17.81 -1.26
CA GLY A 629 14.86 16.57 -1.85
C GLY A 629 13.71 15.97 -1.06
N VAL A 630 13.81 15.98 0.26
CA VAL A 630 12.73 15.54 1.17
C VAL A 630 11.53 16.49 1.06
N LYS A 631 11.77 17.81 1.07
CA LYS A 631 10.72 18.82 0.90
C LYS A 631 9.96 18.61 -0.40
N HIS A 632 10.66 18.46 -1.52
CA HIS A 632 10.05 18.24 -2.83
C HIS A 632 9.19 16.97 -2.89
N ALA A 633 9.63 15.87 -2.28
CA ALA A 633 8.84 14.66 -2.18
C ALA A 633 7.56 14.86 -1.35
N LEU A 634 7.63 15.69 -0.29
CA LEU A 634 6.50 16.01 0.58
C LEU A 634 5.54 17.03 -0.02
N ASP A 635 5.99 17.89 -0.94
CA ASP A 635 5.16 18.94 -1.56
C ASP A 635 3.89 18.36 -2.21
N LEU A 636 4.01 17.27 -2.96
CA LEU A 636 2.86 16.62 -3.57
C LEU A 636 2.04 15.73 -2.61
N CYS A 637 2.31 15.74 -1.31
CA CYS A 637 1.44 15.10 -0.33
C CYS A 637 0.20 15.97 -0.07
N LEU A 638 -0.98 15.48 -0.45
CA LEU A 638 -2.26 16.17 -0.29
C LEU A 638 -2.80 16.17 1.15
N SER A 639 -2.07 15.65 2.11
CA SER A 639 -2.48 15.53 3.53
C SER A 639 -3.87 14.89 3.73
N CYS A 640 -4.25 13.97 2.85
CA CYS A 640 -5.59 13.34 2.81
C CYS A 640 -5.84 12.32 3.93
N LYS A 641 -4.83 11.98 4.72
CA LYS A 641 -4.85 10.99 5.81
C LYS A 641 -5.22 9.54 5.44
N ALA A 642 -5.46 9.25 4.18
CA ALA A 642 -5.80 7.89 3.75
C ALA A 642 -4.72 6.85 4.13
N CYS A 643 -3.45 7.25 4.19
CA CYS A 643 -2.38 6.37 4.67
C CYS A 643 -2.54 5.95 6.15
N LYS A 644 -3.25 6.71 6.98
CA LYS A 644 -3.51 6.34 8.39
C LYS A 644 -4.47 5.16 8.50
N SER A 645 -5.44 5.04 7.59
CA SER A 645 -6.46 3.97 7.57
C SER A 645 -6.17 2.86 6.56
N GLU A 646 -5.71 3.19 5.35
CA GLU A 646 -5.51 2.20 4.28
C GLU A 646 -4.11 1.56 4.31
N CYS A 647 -3.11 2.19 4.98
CA CYS A 647 -1.80 1.56 5.14
C CYS A 647 -1.86 0.48 6.21
N PRO A 648 -1.43 -0.76 5.91
CA PRO A 648 -1.48 -1.87 6.88
C PRO A 648 -0.75 -1.59 8.21
N VAL A 649 0.22 -0.67 8.18
CA VAL A 649 1.00 -0.27 9.36
C VAL A 649 0.68 1.15 9.85
N SER A 650 -0.39 1.75 9.32
CA SER A 650 -0.95 3.03 9.77
C SER A 650 0.06 4.19 9.80
N VAL A 651 0.82 4.38 8.72
CA VAL A 651 1.70 5.56 8.54
C VAL A 651 0.84 6.82 8.47
N ASP A 652 1.15 7.84 9.28
CA ASP A 652 0.49 9.16 9.20
C ASP A 652 1.39 10.19 8.50
N MET A 653 1.50 10.09 7.19
CA MET A 653 2.35 10.98 6.39
C MET A 653 1.90 12.44 6.46
N ALA A 654 0.61 12.71 6.74
CA ALA A 654 0.12 14.08 6.88
C ALA A 654 0.74 14.77 8.11
N SER A 655 0.80 14.07 9.23
CA SER A 655 1.46 14.58 10.46
C SER A 655 2.98 14.68 10.26
N TRP A 656 3.62 13.73 9.58
CA TRP A 656 5.06 13.77 9.31
C TRP A 656 5.44 14.91 8.38
N LYS A 657 4.62 15.20 7.35
CA LYS A 657 4.79 16.38 6.49
C LYS A 657 4.69 17.67 7.29
N ALA A 658 3.68 17.79 8.14
CA ALA A 658 3.47 18.98 8.96
C ALA A 658 4.64 19.21 9.94
N GLU A 659 5.14 18.14 10.57
CA GLU A 659 6.33 18.19 11.43
C GLU A 659 7.57 18.63 10.66
N PHE A 660 7.86 18.00 9.51
CA PHE A 660 8.98 18.40 8.66
C PHE A 660 8.91 19.87 8.26
N LEU A 661 7.74 20.33 7.80
CA LEU A 661 7.55 21.73 7.37
C LEU A 661 7.70 22.74 8.54
N ALA A 662 7.30 22.36 9.75
CA ALA A 662 7.50 23.21 10.92
C ALA A 662 8.99 23.46 11.18
N HIS A 663 9.82 22.43 11.09
CA HIS A 663 11.27 22.55 11.20
C HIS A 663 11.91 23.26 10.00
N TYR A 664 11.49 22.93 8.78
CA TYR A 664 11.99 23.55 7.55
C TYR A 664 11.81 25.07 7.60
N HIS A 665 10.63 25.54 8.02
CA HIS A 665 10.31 26.96 8.11
C HIS A 665 10.91 27.71 9.32
N GLN A 666 11.61 27.05 10.21
CA GLN A 666 12.48 27.72 11.19
C GLN A 666 13.72 28.36 10.51
N GLN A 667 14.16 27.82 9.40
CA GLN A 667 15.33 28.26 8.64
C GLN A 667 14.94 28.98 7.34
N HIS A 668 13.72 28.75 6.82
CA HIS A 668 13.23 29.31 5.56
C HIS A 668 11.95 30.11 5.76
N PRO A 669 11.85 31.33 5.19
CA PRO A 669 10.64 32.12 5.33
C PRO A 669 9.44 31.46 4.64
N HIS A 670 8.26 31.67 5.24
CA HIS A 670 7.02 31.27 4.58
C HIS A 670 6.70 32.16 3.38
N GLU A 671 6.14 31.60 2.34
CA GLU A 671 5.61 32.35 1.21
C GLU A 671 4.33 33.12 1.57
N LEU A 672 3.99 34.19 0.84
CA LEU A 672 2.79 35.01 1.08
C LEU A 672 1.51 34.16 1.03
N ARG A 673 1.46 33.17 0.14
CA ARG A 673 0.31 32.26 0.02
C ARG A 673 0.11 31.41 1.30
N HIS A 674 1.19 31.05 2.01
CA HIS A 674 1.09 30.30 3.27
C HIS A 674 0.36 31.11 4.35
N TYR A 675 0.60 32.42 4.41
CA TYR A 675 -0.15 33.30 5.31
C TYR A 675 -1.59 33.51 4.84
N LEU A 676 -1.83 33.61 3.53
CA LEU A 676 -3.20 33.78 3.03
C LEU A 676 -4.04 32.55 3.34
N PHE A 677 -3.60 31.36 2.92
CA PHE A 677 -4.36 30.13 3.07
C PHE A 677 -4.32 29.60 4.51
N GLY A 678 -3.17 29.67 5.18
CA GLY A 678 -3.00 29.20 6.56
C GLY A 678 -3.90 29.93 7.56
N PHE A 679 -4.06 31.24 7.37
CA PHE A 679 -4.90 32.08 8.24
C PHE A 679 -6.22 32.51 7.58
N MET A 680 -6.76 31.68 6.70
CA MET A 680 -8.01 31.94 5.98
C MET A 680 -9.19 32.25 6.93
N ASP A 681 -9.23 31.62 8.08
CA ASP A 681 -10.22 31.90 9.12
C ASP A 681 -10.21 33.36 9.58
N ARG A 682 -9.03 33.95 9.78
CA ARG A 682 -8.88 35.36 10.22
C ARG A 682 -9.28 36.30 9.09
N TRP A 683 -8.86 36.05 7.87
CA TRP A 683 -9.23 36.84 6.70
C TRP A 683 -10.73 36.79 6.44
N ALA A 684 -11.35 35.62 6.55
CA ALA A 684 -12.78 35.44 6.41
C ALA A 684 -13.55 36.17 7.51
N HIS A 685 -13.05 36.13 8.76
CA HIS A 685 -13.63 36.88 9.86
C HIS A 685 -13.58 38.40 9.63
N LEU A 686 -12.43 38.90 9.19
CA LEU A 686 -12.26 40.32 8.85
C LEU A 686 -13.18 40.72 7.66
N ALA A 687 -13.24 39.90 6.61
CA ALA A 687 -14.13 40.13 5.47
C ALA A 687 -15.63 40.13 5.85
N ALA A 688 -16.00 39.59 6.99
CA ALA A 688 -17.35 39.54 7.47
C ALA A 688 -17.65 40.56 8.61
N ALA A 689 -16.74 41.52 8.88
CA ALA A 689 -16.89 42.47 10.01
C ALA A 689 -18.14 43.34 9.93
N VAL A 690 -18.57 43.75 8.73
CA VAL A 690 -19.81 44.53 8.51
C VAL A 690 -20.73 43.70 7.60
N PRO A 691 -21.84 43.15 8.12
CA PRO A 691 -22.70 42.25 7.36
C PRO A 691 -23.21 42.85 6.06
N GLY A 692 -23.02 42.11 4.95
CA GLY A 692 -23.46 42.46 3.61
C GLY A 692 -22.55 43.50 2.88
N LEU A 693 -21.83 44.36 3.57
CA LEU A 693 -21.00 45.41 2.96
C LEU A 693 -19.55 44.90 2.76
N SER A 694 -18.91 44.44 3.83
CA SER A 694 -17.50 44.04 3.77
C SER A 694 -17.28 42.80 2.89
N GLN A 695 -18.23 41.84 2.88
CA GLN A 695 -18.16 40.69 1.97
C GLN A 695 -18.25 41.11 0.49
N ARG A 696 -19.12 42.08 0.16
CA ARG A 696 -19.23 42.63 -1.21
C ARG A 696 -17.93 43.32 -1.61
N LEU A 697 -17.33 44.10 -0.73
CA LEU A 697 -16.05 44.78 -0.97
C LEU A 697 -14.91 43.75 -1.13
N ALA A 698 -14.87 42.71 -0.33
CA ALA A 698 -13.86 41.63 -0.43
C ALA A 698 -14.01 40.82 -1.71
N ASN A 699 -15.23 40.61 -2.23
CA ASN A 699 -15.49 39.91 -3.47
C ASN A 699 -15.23 40.77 -4.74
N LEU A 700 -15.23 42.11 -4.63
CA LEU A 700 -15.11 43.00 -5.79
C LEU A 700 -13.80 42.81 -6.57
N PRO A 701 -12.60 42.81 -5.93
CA PRO A 701 -11.34 42.57 -6.61
C PRO A 701 -11.27 41.22 -7.36
N LEU A 702 -11.95 40.20 -6.82
CA LEU A 702 -11.98 38.85 -7.43
C LEU A 702 -12.83 38.79 -8.70
N GLN A 703 -13.74 39.77 -8.90
CA GLN A 703 -14.62 39.84 -10.07
C GLN A 703 -14.05 40.69 -11.21
N ILE A 704 -13.05 41.49 -10.96
CA ILE A 704 -12.40 42.35 -11.98
C ILE A 704 -11.23 41.57 -12.58
N PRO A 705 -11.32 41.12 -13.88
CA PRO A 705 -10.34 40.21 -14.46
C PRO A 705 -8.87 40.60 -14.31
N PRO A 706 -8.43 41.85 -14.62
CA PRO A 706 -7.03 42.20 -14.48
C PRO A 706 -6.56 42.21 -13.03
N ILE A 707 -7.40 42.60 -12.07
CA ILE A 707 -7.06 42.63 -10.63
C ILE A 707 -6.95 41.19 -10.13
N SER A 708 -7.93 40.35 -10.46
CA SER A 708 -7.92 38.93 -10.12
C SER A 708 -6.70 38.21 -10.68
N ALA A 709 -6.33 38.48 -11.94
CA ALA A 709 -5.14 37.89 -12.56
C ALA A 709 -3.85 38.32 -11.85
N THR A 710 -3.73 39.61 -11.49
CA THR A 710 -2.59 40.10 -10.72
C THR A 710 -2.49 39.45 -9.34
N ILE A 711 -3.60 39.37 -8.60
CA ILE A 711 -3.64 38.68 -7.28
C ILE A 711 -3.19 37.21 -7.43
N LYS A 712 -3.72 36.49 -8.40
CA LYS A 712 -3.34 35.09 -8.66
C LYS A 712 -1.85 34.96 -8.99
N SER A 713 -1.32 35.87 -9.81
CA SER A 713 0.10 35.87 -10.18
C SER A 713 1.03 36.08 -9.00
N ILE A 714 0.73 37.05 -8.14
CA ILE A 714 1.53 37.37 -6.93
C ILE A 714 1.50 36.22 -5.93
N LEU A 715 0.35 35.55 -5.81
CA LEU A 715 0.16 34.45 -4.86
C LEU A 715 0.53 33.08 -5.42
N GLY A 716 1.05 32.97 -6.64
CA GLY A 716 1.36 31.68 -7.24
C GLY A 716 0.14 30.79 -7.52
N ILE A 717 -1.06 31.39 -7.67
CA ILE A 717 -2.30 30.65 -7.94
C ILE A 717 -2.43 30.40 -9.44
N ALA A 718 -2.92 29.21 -9.79
CA ALA A 718 -3.17 28.82 -11.18
C ALA A 718 -4.17 29.78 -11.84
N PRO A 719 -3.89 30.32 -13.03
CA PRO A 719 -4.77 31.28 -13.70
C PRO A 719 -6.16 30.71 -13.99
N GLN A 720 -6.26 29.39 -14.17
CA GLN A 720 -7.51 28.65 -14.44
C GLN A 720 -8.43 28.55 -13.22
N ARG A 721 -7.90 28.75 -12.01
CA ARG A 721 -8.68 28.65 -10.78
C ARG A 721 -9.40 29.94 -10.45
N ASN A 722 -10.65 29.82 -9.98
CA ASN A 722 -11.41 30.92 -9.43
C ASN A 722 -11.34 30.91 -7.90
N LEU A 723 -10.97 32.04 -7.30
CA LEU A 723 -10.99 32.15 -5.84
C LEU A 723 -12.44 32.12 -5.33
N PRO A 724 -12.71 31.37 -4.24
CA PRO A 724 -14.05 31.29 -3.67
C PRO A 724 -14.59 32.65 -3.21
N ARG A 725 -15.91 32.87 -3.38
CA ARG A 725 -16.56 34.12 -3.02
C ARG A 725 -17.22 34.01 -1.66
N PHE A 726 -17.06 35.03 -0.83
CA PHE A 726 -17.75 35.11 0.44
C PHE A 726 -19.27 35.21 0.23
N ALA A 727 -20.03 34.48 1.05
CA ALA A 727 -21.48 34.63 1.10
C ALA A 727 -21.89 36.02 1.58
N PRO A 728 -23.05 36.57 1.13
CA PRO A 728 -23.49 37.91 1.53
C PRO A 728 -23.68 38.08 3.03
N ARG A 729 -24.03 37.02 3.74
CA ARG A 729 -24.13 36.93 5.21
C ARG A 729 -23.61 35.58 5.66
N THR A 730 -22.85 35.57 6.76
CA THR A 730 -22.39 34.32 7.37
C THR A 730 -23.55 33.57 8.03
N PHE A 731 -23.38 32.23 8.22
CA PHE A 731 -24.39 31.48 8.99
C PHE A 731 -24.55 32.05 10.42
N GLN A 732 -23.48 32.39 11.12
CA GLN A 732 -23.56 32.98 12.45
C GLN A 732 -24.30 34.34 12.46
N GLN A 733 -24.19 35.17 11.43
CA GLN A 733 -24.97 36.40 11.27
C GLN A 733 -26.46 36.12 11.05
N GLN A 734 -26.78 35.13 10.21
CA GLN A 734 -28.16 34.69 9.96
C GLN A 734 -28.80 34.10 11.22
N TRP A 735 -28.06 33.24 11.92
CA TRP A 735 -28.50 32.62 13.17
C TRP A 735 -28.84 33.64 14.27
N ARG A 736 -27.98 34.64 14.46
CA ARG A 736 -28.22 35.70 15.42
C ARG A 736 -29.44 36.57 15.09
N ALA A 737 -29.75 36.74 13.82
CA ALA A 737 -30.89 37.55 13.37
C ALA A 737 -32.24 36.84 13.56
N GLN A 738 -32.25 35.49 13.66
CA GLN A 738 -33.48 34.73 13.77
C GLN A 738 -34.13 34.74 15.16
N ASN A 739 -33.43 35.22 16.22
CA ASN A 739 -33.90 35.31 17.62
C ASN A 739 -34.74 34.12 18.11
N ALA A 740 -34.42 32.92 17.69
CA ALA A 740 -35.21 31.73 18.02
C ALA A 740 -35.06 31.42 19.54
N THR A 741 -36.14 31.67 20.30
CA THR A 741 -36.28 31.13 21.67
C THR A 741 -36.45 29.63 21.57
N GLN A 742 -35.34 28.89 21.84
CA GLN A 742 -35.42 27.43 21.88
C GLN A 742 -36.00 26.98 23.21
N ALA A 743 -36.83 25.92 23.19
CA ALA A 743 -37.41 25.36 24.41
C ALA A 743 -36.31 24.86 25.36
N ALA A 744 -36.35 25.28 26.59
CA ALA A 744 -35.30 25.03 27.59
C ALA A 744 -35.11 23.55 27.98
N ASN A 745 -36.05 22.67 27.61
CA ASN A 745 -36.08 21.26 28.03
C ASN A 745 -35.66 20.28 26.96
N LEU A 746 -35.18 20.74 25.81
CA LEU A 746 -34.70 19.86 24.74
C LEU A 746 -33.25 19.41 24.98
N PRO A 747 -32.86 18.18 24.57
CA PRO A 747 -31.48 17.79 24.52
C PRO A 747 -30.69 18.74 23.62
N GLN A 748 -29.45 19.00 23.98
CA GLN A 748 -28.64 20.02 23.30
C GLN A 748 -27.59 19.40 22.41
N ALA A 749 -27.22 20.09 21.32
CA ALA A 749 -26.11 19.77 20.46
C ALA A 749 -25.40 21.05 20.00
N LEU A 750 -24.07 21.06 19.94
CA LEU A 750 -23.28 22.18 19.48
C LEU A 750 -22.99 22.02 18.00
N LEU A 751 -23.53 22.91 17.16
CA LEU A 751 -23.24 22.96 15.73
C LEU A 751 -22.05 23.87 15.49
N TRP A 752 -20.93 23.29 15.03
CA TRP A 752 -19.69 24.00 14.81
C TRP A 752 -19.72 24.82 13.52
N PRO A 753 -19.56 26.15 13.58
CA PRO A 753 -19.56 27.01 12.40
C PRO A 753 -18.17 27.02 11.75
N ASP A 754 -17.79 25.93 11.07
CA ASP A 754 -16.51 25.86 10.38
C ASP A 754 -16.36 26.98 9.34
N THR A 755 -15.11 27.37 9.05
CA THR A 755 -14.81 28.51 8.17
C THR A 755 -15.48 28.42 6.81
N TRP A 756 -15.51 27.23 6.22
CA TRP A 756 -16.00 27.05 4.85
C TRP A 756 -17.54 27.14 4.78
N ASN A 757 -18.24 26.44 5.65
CA ASN A 757 -19.69 26.47 5.68
C ASN A 757 -20.24 27.74 6.34
N ASN A 758 -19.51 28.40 7.23
CA ASN A 758 -19.96 29.66 7.82
C ASN A 758 -19.85 30.84 6.84
N TYR A 759 -18.71 30.97 6.15
CA TYR A 759 -18.40 32.18 5.36
C TYR A 759 -18.67 32.02 3.86
N TYR A 760 -18.72 30.77 3.32
CA TYR A 760 -18.87 30.55 1.89
C TYR A 760 -20.16 29.79 1.52
N HIS A 761 -20.58 28.79 2.31
CA HIS A 761 -21.75 27.96 2.06
C HIS A 761 -22.70 27.88 3.27
N PRO A 762 -23.27 29.03 3.75
CA PRO A 762 -24.08 29.05 4.96
C PRO A 762 -25.35 28.21 4.89
N GLN A 763 -25.84 27.90 3.68
CA GLN A 763 -27.01 27.03 3.47
C GLN A 763 -26.83 25.62 4.05
N SER A 764 -25.61 25.06 4.02
CA SER A 764 -25.36 23.72 4.58
C SER A 764 -25.55 23.69 6.10
N LEU A 765 -25.01 24.71 6.82
CA LEU A 765 -25.22 24.86 8.28
C LEU A 765 -26.68 25.19 8.62
N THR A 766 -27.38 25.95 7.77
CA THR A 766 -28.80 26.22 7.93
C THR A 766 -29.62 24.95 7.83
N ALA A 767 -29.36 24.12 6.82
CA ALA A 767 -30.01 22.80 6.64
C ALA A 767 -29.74 21.89 7.85
N ALA A 768 -28.48 21.81 8.32
CA ALA A 768 -28.15 21.03 9.50
C ALA A 768 -28.87 21.51 10.76
N SER A 769 -28.99 22.83 10.97
CA SER A 769 -29.70 23.38 12.12
C SER A 769 -31.21 23.05 12.09
N GLN A 770 -31.80 23.01 10.90
CA GLN A 770 -33.21 22.59 10.71
C GLN A 770 -33.41 21.11 10.99
N ILE A 771 -32.49 20.27 10.51
CA ILE A 771 -32.51 18.82 10.78
C ILE A 771 -32.45 18.58 12.29
N LEU A 772 -31.52 19.21 13.00
CA LEU A 772 -31.38 19.07 14.44
C LEU A 772 -32.65 19.53 15.19
N HIS A 773 -33.23 20.64 14.76
CA HIS A 773 -34.47 21.15 15.36
C HIS A 773 -35.66 20.19 15.11
N THR A 774 -35.79 19.67 13.89
CA THR A 774 -36.82 18.69 13.55
C THR A 774 -36.60 17.37 14.30
N ALA A 775 -35.35 16.99 14.52
CA ALA A 775 -34.98 15.82 15.33
C ALA A 775 -35.20 16.04 16.86
N GLY A 776 -35.65 17.21 17.30
CA GLY A 776 -36.00 17.51 18.70
C GLY A 776 -34.80 17.99 19.52
N TYR A 777 -33.77 18.58 18.91
CA TYR A 777 -32.58 19.11 19.61
C TYR A 777 -32.55 20.63 19.64
N ALA A 778 -32.13 21.19 20.79
CA ALA A 778 -31.78 22.60 20.92
C ALA A 778 -30.36 22.81 20.41
N VAL A 779 -30.19 23.66 19.39
CA VAL A 779 -28.92 23.88 18.70
C VAL A 779 -28.17 25.04 19.39
N GLN A 780 -26.95 24.72 19.88
CA GLN A 780 -25.99 25.76 20.32
C GLN A 780 -25.05 26.09 19.15
N VAL A 781 -24.90 27.39 18.88
CA VAL A 781 -23.89 27.87 17.90
C VAL A 781 -22.94 28.83 18.62
N PRO A 782 -21.63 28.55 18.60
CA PRO A 782 -20.63 29.45 19.19
C PRO A 782 -20.78 30.89 18.68
N ARG A 783 -20.73 31.86 19.59
CA ARG A 783 -20.83 33.29 19.24
C ARG A 783 -19.49 33.87 18.82
N GLN A 784 -18.40 33.33 19.37
CA GLN A 784 -17.03 33.75 19.07
C GLN A 784 -16.54 33.18 17.76
N HIS A 785 -15.48 33.81 17.23
CA HIS A 785 -14.74 33.25 16.11
C HIS A 785 -13.92 32.04 16.57
N VAL A 786 -14.16 30.88 15.97
CA VAL A 786 -13.48 29.64 16.26
C VAL A 786 -13.07 28.94 14.98
N CYS A 787 -11.87 28.34 14.99
CA CYS A 787 -11.36 27.54 13.86
C CYS A 787 -10.57 26.34 14.40
N CYS A 788 -10.67 25.20 13.73
CA CYS A 788 -9.89 24.00 14.03
C CYS A 788 -8.39 24.14 13.70
N GLY A 789 -8.02 25.13 12.87
CA GLY A 789 -6.65 25.36 12.45
C GLY A 789 -6.16 24.46 11.32
N ARG A 790 -7.04 23.69 10.64
CA ARG A 790 -6.62 22.71 9.62
C ARG A 790 -5.62 23.25 8.58
N PRO A 791 -5.79 24.45 7.97
CA PRO A 791 -4.84 24.94 6.98
C PRO A 791 -3.43 25.23 7.53
N LEU A 792 -3.30 25.46 8.85
CA LEU A 792 -2.00 25.73 9.48
C LEU A 792 -1.05 24.54 9.41
N TYR A 793 -1.58 23.32 9.49
CA TYR A 793 -0.79 22.09 9.40
C TYR A 793 -0.13 21.92 8.02
N ASP A 794 -0.85 22.28 6.96
CA ASP A 794 -0.38 22.09 5.59
C ASP A 794 0.86 22.97 5.29
N PHE A 795 1.08 24.01 6.09
CA PHE A 795 2.20 24.94 5.96
C PHE A 795 3.16 24.95 7.16
N GLY A 796 3.03 24.01 8.11
CA GLY A 796 3.97 23.89 9.23
C GLY A 796 3.81 24.94 10.36
N PHE A 797 2.69 25.67 10.44
CA PHE A 797 2.41 26.60 11.55
C PHE A 797 1.93 25.87 12.82
N LEU A 798 2.68 24.85 13.27
CA LEU A 798 2.22 23.92 14.31
C LEU A 798 2.03 24.56 15.68
N ASP A 799 2.86 25.51 16.09
CA ASP A 799 2.67 26.26 17.35
C ASP A 799 1.35 27.04 17.35
N THR A 800 1.02 27.67 16.21
CA THR A 800 -0.25 28.41 16.08
C THR A 800 -1.42 27.43 16.11
N ALA A 801 -1.32 26.29 15.41
CA ALA A 801 -2.34 25.24 15.40
C ALA A 801 -2.58 24.68 16.80
N ARG A 802 -1.51 24.37 17.55
CA ARG A 802 -1.58 23.94 18.96
C ARG A 802 -2.28 24.96 19.85
N ASN A 803 -2.00 26.24 19.63
CA ASN A 803 -2.67 27.32 20.39
C ASN A 803 -4.16 27.45 20.06
N TYR A 804 -4.57 27.22 18.80
CA TYR A 804 -5.99 27.14 18.41
C TYR A 804 -6.70 26.01 19.15
N LEU A 805 -6.12 24.82 19.17
CA LEU A 805 -6.68 23.68 19.89
C LEU A 805 -6.74 23.92 21.40
N ARG A 806 -5.68 24.49 22.01
CA ARG A 806 -5.69 24.85 23.44
C ARG A 806 -6.80 25.82 23.78
N ARG A 807 -7.03 26.81 22.92
CA ARG A 807 -8.13 27.76 23.05
C ARG A 807 -9.49 27.03 23.01
N ILE A 808 -9.69 26.07 22.07
CA ILE A 808 -10.93 25.28 22.03
C ILE A 808 -11.13 24.52 23.33
N LEU A 809 -10.13 23.79 23.82
CA LEU A 809 -10.20 23.06 25.09
C LEU A 809 -10.56 23.94 26.29
N THR A 810 -10.10 25.19 26.28
CA THR A 810 -10.36 26.16 27.36
C THR A 810 -11.73 26.82 27.25
N GLU A 811 -12.08 27.33 26.08
CA GLU A 811 -13.33 28.07 25.86
C GLU A 811 -14.58 27.20 25.91
N PHE A 812 -14.46 25.93 25.50
CA PHE A 812 -15.56 24.96 25.49
C PHE A 812 -15.48 23.95 26.63
N ALA A 813 -14.67 24.20 27.66
CA ALA A 813 -14.53 23.30 28.80
C ALA A 813 -15.88 22.88 29.43
N PRO A 814 -16.84 23.79 29.66
CA PRO A 814 -18.14 23.41 30.23
C PRO A 814 -18.95 22.48 29.33
N GLN A 815 -18.91 22.67 28.01
CA GLN A 815 -19.62 21.84 27.03
C GLN A 815 -18.96 20.49 26.91
N ILE A 816 -17.61 20.44 26.93
CA ILE A 816 -16.85 19.18 26.90
C ILE A 816 -17.12 18.38 28.19
N ASP A 817 -17.06 19.05 29.35
CA ASP A 817 -17.24 18.37 30.64
C ASP A 817 -18.68 17.89 30.84
N SER A 818 -19.68 18.50 30.18
CA SER A 818 -21.07 18.09 30.21
C SER A 818 -21.40 16.94 29.24
N GLY A 819 -20.46 16.51 28.38
CA GLY A 819 -20.73 15.48 27.41
C GLY A 819 -21.51 15.93 26.16
N LEU A 820 -21.56 17.24 25.89
CA LEU A 820 -22.32 17.79 24.77
C LEU A 820 -21.75 17.31 23.42
N PRO A 821 -22.58 16.80 22.49
CA PRO A 821 -22.10 16.45 21.13
C PRO A 821 -21.66 17.70 20.34
N PHE A 822 -20.50 17.61 19.69
CA PHE A 822 -19.96 18.62 18.78
C PHE A 822 -20.14 18.15 17.35
N LEU A 823 -20.99 18.85 16.58
CA LEU A 823 -21.31 18.48 15.20
C LEU A 823 -20.53 19.32 14.22
N PHE A 824 -19.90 18.62 13.28
CA PHE A 824 -19.15 19.21 12.19
C PHE A 824 -19.76 18.83 10.84
N LEU A 825 -19.77 19.78 9.90
CA LEU A 825 -20.17 19.54 8.51
C LEU A 825 -18.96 19.33 7.59
N GLU A 826 -17.82 19.98 7.88
CA GLU A 826 -16.59 19.83 7.12
C GLU A 826 -15.74 18.70 7.70
N PRO A 827 -15.59 17.54 7.00
CA PRO A 827 -14.85 16.40 7.55
C PRO A 827 -13.38 16.70 7.85
N SER A 828 -12.76 17.63 7.11
CA SER A 828 -11.38 18.04 7.36
C SER A 828 -11.22 18.76 8.68
N CYS A 829 -12.21 19.53 9.13
CA CYS A 829 -12.23 20.17 10.44
C CYS A 829 -12.47 19.15 11.56
N ALA A 830 -13.43 18.27 11.40
CA ALA A 830 -13.72 17.21 12.38
C ALA A 830 -12.50 16.29 12.60
N SER A 831 -11.77 15.96 11.52
CA SER A 831 -10.58 15.09 11.60
C SER A 831 -9.48 15.65 12.49
N VAL A 832 -9.32 16.98 12.56
CA VAL A 832 -8.34 17.63 13.44
C VAL A 832 -8.63 17.32 14.91
N LEU A 833 -9.90 17.39 15.32
CA LEU A 833 -10.28 17.10 16.71
C LEU A 833 -10.25 15.62 17.05
N ARG A 834 -10.37 14.74 16.05
CA ARG A 834 -10.25 13.30 16.24
C ARG A 834 -8.82 12.79 16.28
N ASN A 835 -7.87 13.50 15.64
CA ASN A 835 -6.48 13.03 15.47
C ASN A 835 -5.46 13.99 16.02
N GLU A 836 -5.23 15.15 15.38
CA GLU A 836 -4.16 16.08 15.73
C GLU A 836 -4.31 16.63 17.15
N LEU A 837 -5.53 16.81 17.63
CA LEU A 837 -5.81 17.18 19.02
C LEU A 837 -5.16 16.20 20.01
N LEU A 838 -5.31 14.89 19.73
CA LEU A 838 -4.75 13.83 20.59
C LEU A 838 -3.23 13.73 20.45
N ASP A 839 -2.70 14.00 19.24
CA ASP A 839 -1.25 13.99 19.00
C ASP A 839 -0.55 15.18 19.70
N PHE A 840 -1.25 16.33 19.87
CA PHE A 840 -0.73 17.48 20.63
C PHE A 840 -0.96 17.39 22.15
N PHE A 841 -2.05 16.76 22.56
CA PHE A 841 -2.49 16.69 23.97
C PHE A 841 -2.82 15.26 24.40
N PRO A 842 -1.87 14.31 24.29
CA PRO A 842 -2.13 12.88 24.48
C PRO A 842 -2.56 12.51 25.90
N ARG A 843 -2.21 13.33 26.90
CA ARG A 843 -2.51 13.10 28.32
C ARG A 843 -3.63 13.97 28.85
N ASP A 844 -4.27 14.79 27.99
CA ASP A 844 -5.36 15.67 28.41
C ASP A 844 -6.72 14.95 28.27
N ASP A 845 -7.40 14.73 29.39
CA ASP A 845 -8.69 14.04 29.42
C ASP A 845 -9.81 14.82 28.72
N ARG A 846 -9.73 16.16 28.67
CA ARG A 846 -10.66 16.97 27.89
C ARG A 846 -10.44 16.79 26.39
N ALA A 847 -9.19 16.67 25.96
CA ALA A 847 -8.88 16.40 24.57
C ALA A 847 -9.48 15.05 24.13
N ARG A 848 -9.37 14.00 24.95
CA ARG A 848 -10.00 12.70 24.67
C ARG A 848 -11.52 12.81 24.62
N ARG A 849 -12.15 13.45 25.63
CA ARG A 849 -13.61 13.66 25.62
C ARG A 849 -14.07 14.45 24.41
N LEU A 850 -13.40 15.55 24.05
CA LEU A 850 -13.75 16.33 22.86
C LEU A 850 -13.62 15.50 21.57
N ALA A 851 -12.57 14.68 21.46
CA ALA A 851 -12.42 13.79 20.33
C ALA A 851 -13.60 12.81 20.22
N ASP A 852 -14.04 12.20 21.32
CA ASP A 852 -15.18 11.27 21.35
C ASP A 852 -16.53 11.97 21.06
N GLN A 853 -16.71 13.21 21.52
CA GLN A 853 -17.89 14.04 21.29
C GLN A 853 -17.94 14.65 19.88
N THR A 854 -16.82 14.61 19.12
CA THR A 854 -16.75 15.15 17.75
C THR A 854 -17.40 14.18 16.77
N LEU A 855 -18.50 14.62 16.15
CA LEU A 855 -19.30 13.80 15.23
C LEU A 855 -19.56 14.55 13.92
N LEU A 856 -19.63 13.81 12.83
CA LEU A 856 -20.28 14.27 11.60
C LEU A 856 -21.81 14.17 11.76
N LEU A 857 -22.57 14.93 10.96
CA LEU A 857 -24.03 14.92 11.05
C LEU A 857 -24.63 13.53 10.87
N SER A 858 -24.13 12.72 9.94
CA SER A 858 -24.57 11.32 9.72
C SER A 858 -24.40 10.48 10.98
N GLN A 859 -23.24 10.56 11.63
CA GLN A 859 -22.96 9.82 12.88
C GLN A 859 -23.85 10.30 14.05
N PHE A 860 -24.09 11.59 14.12
CA PHE A 860 -24.99 12.14 15.13
C PHE A 860 -26.41 11.60 14.96
N LEU A 861 -26.93 11.62 13.74
CA LEU A 861 -28.28 11.11 13.45
C LEU A 861 -28.37 9.62 13.80
N THR A 862 -27.37 8.81 13.46
CA THR A 862 -27.35 7.38 13.80
C THR A 862 -27.36 7.14 15.30
N ARG A 863 -26.56 7.89 16.07
CA ARG A 863 -26.35 7.64 17.51
C ARG A 863 -27.42 8.29 18.39
N HIS A 864 -27.85 9.50 18.04
CA HIS A 864 -28.66 10.36 18.91
C HIS A 864 -30.08 10.63 18.38
N ALA A 865 -30.29 10.53 17.08
CA ALA A 865 -31.57 10.84 16.45
C ALA A 865 -31.99 9.81 15.38
N PRO A 866 -31.97 8.48 15.67
CA PRO A 866 -32.30 7.45 14.67
C PRO A 866 -33.77 7.54 14.18
N HIS A 867 -34.64 8.26 14.92
CA HIS A 867 -36.04 8.50 14.60
C HIS A 867 -36.26 9.63 13.59
N TYR A 868 -35.19 10.40 13.23
CA TYR A 868 -35.33 11.47 12.24
C TYR A 868 -35.75 10.89 10.89
N GLU A 869 -36.69 11.53 10.23
CA GLU A 869 -37.16 11.16 8.90
C GLU A 869 -36.60 12.15 7.88
N PRO A 870 -35.72 11.71 6.96
CA PRO A 870 -35.11 12.59 5.96
C PRO A 870 -36.11 12.93 4.85
N ALA A 871 -35.85 14.02 4.13
CA ALA A 871 -36.55 14.33 2.88
C ALA A 871 -36.49 13.13 1.92
N GLN A 872 -37.62 12.84 1.26
CA GLN A 872 -37.71 11.68 0.38
C GLN A 872 -37.35 12.07 -1.06
N HIS A 873 -36.58 11.22 -1.71
CA HIS A 873 -36.10 11.37 -3.10
C HIS A 873 -36.30 10.05 -3.88
N PRO A 874 -37.55 9.51 -3.93
CA PRO A 874 -37.83 8.29 -4.66
C PRO A 874 -37.49 8.47 -6.15
N ASP A 875 -37.07 7.39 -6.80
CA ASP A 875 -36.73 7.35 -8.22
C ASP A 875 -35.56 8.28 -8.63
N THR A 876 -34.80 8.78 -7.64
CA THR A 876 -33.63 9.64 -7.88
C THR A 876 -32.35 8.84 -7.66
N ARG A 877 -31.35 9.06 -8.52
CA ARG A 877 -30.00 8.55 -8.31
C ARG A 877 -29.15 9.61 -7.60
N ILE A 878 -28.50 9.20 -6.53
CA ILE A 878 -27.50 10.00 -5.82
C ILE A 878 -26.10 9.49 -6.19
N VAL A 879 -25.27 10.37 -6.75
CA VAL A 879 -23.85 10.11 -7.01
C VAL A 879 -23.05 10.75 -5.88
N LEU A 880 -22.52 9.91 -4.99
CA LEU A 880 -21.82 10.32 -3.78
C LEU A 880 -20.30 10.26 -3.96
N HIS A 881 -19.63 11.40 -3.77
CA HIS A 881 -18.17 11.44 -3.60
C HIS A 881 -17.78 11.61 -2.13
N GLY A 882 -17.32 10.54 -1.49
CA GLY A 882 -16.86 10.59 -0.11
C GLY A 882 -15.60 11.43 0.03
N HIS A 883 -15.62 12.43 0.93
CA HIS A 883 -14.44 13.24 1.24
C HIS A 883 -13.32 12.38 1.84
N CYS A 884 -12.05 12.64 1.47
CA CYS A 884 -10.91 11.81 1.89
C CYS A 884 -10.77 11.69 3.43
N HIS A 885 -10.92 12.77 4.19
CA HIS A 885 -10.92 12.71 5.66
C HIS A 885 -12.14 11.99 6.24
N HIS A 886 -13.30 12.05 5.56
CA HIS A 886 -14.48 11.28 5.96
C HIS A 886 -14.18 9.79 5.86
N LYS A 887 -13.69 9.33 4.69
CA LYS A 887 -13.29 7.93 4.47
C LYS A 887 -12.20 7.47 5.44
N ALA A 888 -11.18 8.31 5.68
CA ALA A 888 -10.01 7.94 6.46
C ALA A 888 -10.23 7.90 7.97
N VAL A 889 -11.12 8.73 8.51
CA VAL A 889 -11.26 8.97 9.96
C VAL A 889 -12.62 8.56 10.51
N PHE A 890 -13.70 8.67 9.72
CA PHE A 890 -15.07 8.50 10.18
C PHE A 890 -15.81 7.34 9.54
N ASN A 891 -15.35 6.77 8.44
CA ASN A 891 -16.00 5.86 7.50
C ASN A 891 -17.25 6.45 6.80
N MET A 892 -17.80 5.72 5.82
CA MET A 892 -18.93 6.20 5.01
C MET A 892 -20.26 5.49 5.32
N GLU A 893 -20.26 4.56 6.26
CA GLU A 893 -21.42 3.68 6.50
C GLU A 893 -22.67 4.45 6.93
N ASP A 894 -22.51 5.34 7.92
CA ASP A 894 -23.63 6.15 8.43
C ASP A 894 -24.21 7.06 7.34
N GLU A 895 -23.34 7.71 6.54
CA GLU A 895 -23.79 8.59 5.47
C GLU A 895 -24.55 7.83 4.37
N LEU A 896 -24.01 6.68 3.96
CA LEU A 896 -24.67 5.80 2.98
C LEU A 896 -26.02 5.30 3.50
N ALA A 897 -26.10 4.89 4.75
CA ALA A 897 -27.33 4.41 5.37
C ALA A 897 -28.41 5.50 5.35
N TRP A 898 -28.08 6.73 5.74
CA TRP A 898 -29.01 7.84 5.75
C TRP A 898 -29.44 8.29 4.35
N LEU A 899 -28.54 8.32 3.37
CA LEU A 899 -28.89 8.64 1.99
C LEU A 899 -29.83 7.58 1.39
N ARG A 900 -29.61 6.30 1.67
CA ARG A 900 -30.54 5.23 1.24
C ARG A 900 -31.92 5.35 1.88
N ARG A 901 -32.04 5.86 3.12
CA ARG A 901 -33.33 6.13 3.78
C ARG A 901 -34.17 7.22 3.09
N THR A 902 -33.57 8.02 2.21
CA THR A 902 -34.33 8.96 1.37
C THR A 902 -35.12 8.30 0.23
N GLY A 903 -35.01 6.98 0.05
CA GLY A 903 -35.59 6.24 -1.05
C GLY A 903 -34.82 6.32 -2.37
N ALA A 904 -33.69 7.03 -2.40
CA ALA A 904 -32.83 7.17 -3.56
C ALA A 904 -31.92 5.95 -3.78
N THR A 905 -31.55 5.69 -5.05
CA THR A 905 -30.44 4.78 -5.39
C THR A 905 -29.12 5.50 -5.19
N VAL A 906 -28.28 5.01 -4.28
CA VAL A 906 -27.01 5.67 -3.91
C VAL A 906 -25.82 4.93 -4.50
N GLU A 907 -25.03 5.63 -5.30
CA GLU A 907 -23.74 5.16 -5.84
C GLU A 907 -22.58 5.90 -5.16
N LEU A 908 -21.76 5.18 -4.42
CA LEU A 908 -20.50 5.71 -3.87
C LEU A 908 -19.38 5.56 -4.88
N LEU A 909 -18.80 6.67 -5.32
CA LEU A 909 -17.68 6.67 -6.25
C LEU A 909 -16.38 6.22 -5.55
N ASP A 910 -15.64 5.27 -6.15
CA ASP A 910 -14.26 4.99 -5.77
C ASP A 910 -13.28 5.98 -6.43
N ALA A 911 -13.52 7.25 -6.17
CA ALA A 911 -12.80 8.36 -6.78
C ALA A 911 -11.47 8.71 -6.08
N GLY A 912 -11.19 8.14 -4.92
CA GLY A 912 -10.04 8.53 -4.11
C GLY A 912 -10.14 9.99 -3.64
N CYS A 913 -9.14 10.81 -3.96
CA CYS A 913 -9.13 12.25 -3.70
C CYS A 913 -9.66 13.04 -4.90
N CYS A 914 -10.42 14.12 -4.64
CA CYS A 914 -10.90 15.03 -5.69
C CYS A 914 -9.77 15.83 -6.38
N GLY A 915 -8.58 15.87 -5.80
CA GLY A 915 -7.42 16.62 -6.32
C GLY A 915 -7.33 18.07 -5.86
N MET A 916 -8.36 18.66 -5.23
CA MET A 916 -8.31 20.05 -4.75
C MET A 916 -7.51 20.19 -3.45
N ALA A 917 -7.83 19.39 -2.43
CA ALA A 917 -7.14 19.33 -1.13
C ALA A 917 -6.72 20.70 -0.56
N GLY A 918 -7.71 21.53 -0.25
CA GLY A 918 -7.45 22.88 0.29
C GLY A 918 -6.70 23.77 -0.70
N PRO A 919 -5.56 24.36 -0.33
CA PRO A 919 -4.78 25.26 -1.19
C PRO A 919 -4.09 24.53 -2.35
N PHE A 920 -3.75 23.25 -2.22
CA PHE A 920 -2.98 22.46 -3.17
C PHE A 920 -3.46 22.58 -4.62
N GLY A 921 -4.76 22.42 -4.85
CA GLY A 921 -5.33 22.49 -6.20
C GLY A 921 -5.43 23.92 -6.77
N PHE A 922 -5.24 24.94 -5.94
CA PHE A 922 -5.16 26.34 -6.39
C PHE A 922 -3.75 26.74 -6.82
N GLU A 923 -2.72 26.09 -6.30
CA GLU A 923 -1.33 26.40 -6.60
C GLU A 923 -0.96 26.07 -8.04
N ARG A 924 -0.20 26.94 -8.69
CA ARG A 924 0.13 26.85 -10.13
C ARG A 924 0.91 25.57 -10.45
N GLU A 925 1.88 25.25 -9.61
CA GLU A 925 2.75 24.08 -9.76
C GLU A 925 1.99 22.75 -9.56
N HIS A 926 0.91 22.76 -8.79
CA HIS A 926 0.12 21.56 -8.46
C HIS A 926 -1.13 21.38 -9.32
N TYR A 927 -1.46 22.38 -10.16
CA TYR A 927 -2.71 22.39 -10.93
C TYR A 927 -2.85 21.17 -11.85
N SER A 928 -1.80 20.78 -12.56
CA SER A 928 -1.83 19.63 -13.46
C SER A 928 -2.10 18.32 -12.71
N VAL A 929 -1.44 18.12 -11.57
CA VAL A 929 -1.66 16.96 -10.70
C VAL A 929 -3.09 16.97 -10.13
N SER A 930 -3.58 18.15 -9.70
CA SER A 930 -4.96 18.33 -9.24
C SER A 930 -5.99 17.93 -10.29
N GLN A 931 -5.78 18.34 -11.57
CA GLN A 931 -6.65 17.96 -12.68
C GLN A 931 -6.58 16.46 -12.97
N THR A 932 -5.37 15.90 -13.06
CA THR A 932 -5.18 14.46 -13.27
C THR A 932 -5.93 13.63 -12.23
N LEU A 933 -5.90 14.04 -10.97
CA LEU A 933 -6.62 13.36 -9.90
C LEU A 933 -8.15 13.47 -10.03
N GLY A 934 -8.65 14.66 -10.33
CA GLY A 934 -10.07 14.89 -10.57
C GLY A 934 -10.62 14.08 -11.76
N GLU A 935 -9.82 13.97 -12.82
CA GLU A 935 -10.17 13.27 -14.06
C GLU A 935 -10.08 11.74 -13.96
N ARG A 936 -9.50 11.18 -12.90
CA ARG A 936 -9.45 9.71 -12.76
C ARG A 936 -10.83 9.07 -12.66
N VAL A 937 -11.73 9.61 -11.85
CA VAL A 937 -13.07 9.07 -11.61
C VAL A 937 -14.09 10.18 -11.39
N LEU A 938 -13.81 11.17 -10.52
CA LEU A 938 -14.80 12.15 -10.06
C LEU A 938 -15.41 12.97 -11.20
N LEU A 939 -14.59 13.67 -11.97
CA LEU A 939 -15.08 14.59 -12.99
C LEU A 939 -15.76 13.86 -14.17
N PRO A 940 -15.24 12.71 -14.64
CA PRO A 940 -15.97 11.88 -15.61
C PRO A 940 -17.33 11.40 -15.10
N ALA A 941 -17.42 10.91 -13.86
CA ALA A 941 -18.68 10.48 -13.27
C ALA A 941 -19.69 11.62 -13.14
N VAL A 942 -19.23 12.82 -12.72
CA VAL A 942 -20.09 14.02 -12.64
C VAL A 942 -20.62 14.45 -14.01
N ARG A 943 -19.81 14.35 -15.08
CA ARG A 943 -20.26 14.67 -16.44
C ARG A 943 -21.21 13.63 -17.01
N ALA A 944 -21.03 12.36 -16.63
CA ALA A 944 -21.90 11.27 -17.05
C ALA A 944 -23.25 11.23 -16.29
N ALA A 945 -23.31 11.87 -15.12
CA ALA A 945 -24.55 11.92 -14.30
C ALA A 945 -25.67 12.66 -15.05
N ALA A 946 -26.88 12.09 -15.03
CA ALA A 946 -28.05 12.70 -15.64
C ALA A 946 -28.40 14.05 -14.97
N PRO A 947 -29.06 14.99 -15.67
CA PRO A 947 -29.44 16.28 -15.07
C PRO A 947 -30.28 16.14 -13.80
N ALA A 948 -31.10 15.08 -13.69
CA ALA A 948 -31.92 14.79 -12.52
C ALA A 948 -31.17 14.15 -11.36
N ASP A 949 -29.97 13.61 -11.59
CA ASP A 949 -29.17 12.98 -10.54
C ASP A 949 -28.70 14.02 -9.53
N ILE A 950 -28.71 13.68 -8.25
CA ILE A 950 -28.19 14.51 -7.16
C ILE A 950 -26.71 14.17 -6.95
N LEU A 951 -25.84 15.17 -7.06
CA LEU A 951 -24.43 15.05 -6.73
C LEU A 951 -24.21 15.42 -5.27
N VAL A 952 -23.58 14.55 -4.50
CA VAL A 952 -23.35 14.76 -3.05
C VAL A 952 -21.89 14.70 -2.71
N THR A 953 -21.42 15.69 -1.94
CA THR A 953 -20.11 15.63 -1.25
C THR A 953 -20.04 16.68 -0.14
N ASP A 954 -19.52 16.30 1.02
CA ASP A 954 -19.46 17.17 2.20
C ASP A 954 -18.30 18.18 2.15
N GLY A 955 -17.18 17.78 1.58
CA GLY A 955 -15.98 18.60 1.58
C GLY A 955 -16.10 19.84 0.70
N PHE A 956 -15.75 21.02 1.25
CA PHE A 956 -15.65 22.27 0.50
C PHE A 956 -14.76 22.13 -0.74
N SER A 957 -13.56 21.58 -0.58
CA SER A 957 -12.62 21.34 -1.68
C SER A 957 -13.20 20.49 -2.81
N CYS A 958 -13.99 19.46 -2.49
CA CYS A 958 -14.62 18.60 -3.47
C CYS A 958 -15.73 19.32 -4.24
N ARG A 959 -16.55 20.13 -3.56
CA ARG A 959 -17.58 20.98 -4.17
C ARG A 959 -16.96 22.00 -5.12
N GLU A 960 -15.86 22.65 -4.72
CA GLU A 960 -15.12 23.58 -5.56
C GLU A 960 -14.50 22.90 -6.78
N GLN A 961 -13.92 21.71 -6.64
CA GLN A 961 -13.37 20.96 -7.77
C GLN A 961 -14.43 20.66 -8.84
N ILE A 962 -15.64 20.23 -8.41
CA ILE A 962 -16.75 19.96 -9.31
C ILE A 962 -17.22 21.27 -9.98
N ALA A 963 -17.48 22.31 -9.19
CA ALA A 963 -18.05 23.57 -9.68
C ALA A 963 -17.11 24.33 -10.63
N GLN A 964 -15.78 24.15 -10.50
CA GLN A 964 -14.80 24.82 -11.36
C GLN A 964 -14.47 24.07 -12.63
N ASN A 965 -14.80 22.79 -12.73
CA ASN A 965 -14.50 21.93 -13.88
C ASN A 965 -15.74 21.42 -14.62
N THR A 966 -16.94 21.69 -14.11
CA THR A 966 -18.21 21.26 -14.71
C THR A 966 -19.28 22.33 -14.48
N PRO A 967 -20.37 22.36 -15.25
CA PRO A 967 -21.53 23.24 -15.00
C PRO A 967 -22.40 22.76 -13.82
N ARG A 968 -22.06 21.63 -13.19
CA ARG A 968 -22.83 21.01 -12.11
C ARG A 968 -22.39 21.54 -10.75
N ARG A 969 -23.28 21.47 -9.79
CA ARG A 969 -23.01 21.78 -8.37
C ARG A 969 -23.36 20.57 -7.53
N ALA A 970 -22.46 20.23 -6.60
CA ALA A 970 -22.73 19.19 -5.61
C ALA A 970 -23.38 19.80 -4.37
N MET A 971 -24.32 19.08 -3.78
CA MET A 971 -24.97 19.41 -2.52
C MET A 971 -24.18 18.82 -1.34
N HIS A 972 -24.31 19.43 -0.20
CA HIS A 972 -23.87 18.84 1.06
C HIS A 972 -24.91 17.80 1.53
N PHE A 973 -24.49 16.75 2.24
CA PHE A 973 -25.34 15.74 2.85
C PHE A 973 -26.55 16.35 3.61
N ALA A 974 -26.29 17.38 4.44
CA ALA A 974 -27.37 18.08 5.17
C ALA A 974 -28.41 18.72 4.25
N GLU A 975 -28.01 19.22 3.09
CA GLU A 975 -28.94 19.85 2.14
C GLU A 975 -29.88 18.83 1.49
N VAL A 976 -29.42 17.59 1.31
CA VAL A 976 -30.21 16.47 0.74
C VAL A 976 -31.21 15.94 1.75
N LEU A 977 -30.82 15.83 3.03
CA LEU A 977 -31.71 15.30 4.06
C LEU A 977 -32.72 16.31 4.57
N CYS A 978 -32.49 17.60 4.37
CA CYS A 978 -33.37 18.66 4.86
C CYS A 978 -34.66 18.70 4.04
N PRO A 979 -35.85 18.65 4.65
CA PRO A 979 -37.12 18.85 3.94
C PRO A 979 -37.14 20.21 3.22
N PRO A 980 -37.69 20.28 1.99
CA PRO A 980 -37.82 21.54 1.29
C PRO A 980 -38.65 22.51 2.13
N GLN A 981 -38.14 23.75 2.30
CA GLN A 981 -38.91 24.78 2.97
C GLN A 981 -40.22 25.05 2.16
N PRO A 982 -41.39 25.21 2.82
CA PRO A 982 -42.52 25.73 2.13
C PRO A 982 -42.13 27.08 1.52
N THR A 983 -42.17 27.17 0.21
CA THR A 983 -41.93 28.43 -0.52
C THR A 983 -42.83 29.50 0.08
N SER A 984 -42.22 30.39 0.87
CA SER A 984 -42.89 31.65 1.18
C SER A 984 -43.11 32.34 -0.16
N THR A 985 -44.32 32.32 -0.64
CA THR A 985 -44.80 33.09 -1.79
C THR A 985 -44.37 34.54 -1.58
N PRO A 986 -43.84 35.22 -2.61
CA PRO A 986 -43.20 36.53 -2.51
C PRO A 986 -44.13 37.62 -1.96
#